data_386986bceae45de92fd4c4a31d93c898
#
_entry.id   386986bceae45de92fd4c4a31d93c898
#
_cell.length_a   1.000
_cell.length_b   1.000
_cell.length_c   1.000
_cell.angle_alpha   90.00
_cell.angle_beta   90.00
_cell.angle_gamma   90.00
#
_symmetry.space_group_name_H-M   'P 1'
#
loop_
_entity.id
_entity.type
_entity.pdbx_description
1 polymer ?
#
loop_
_entity_poly.entity_id
_entity_poly.type
_entity_poly.pdbx_seq_one_letter_code
_entity_poly.pdbx_strand_id
1 'polypeptide(L)'
;MSRWWTPKRARMAWSCALLGMIVMFVSARNLDVVVKLASVLSFFVPLISLLVSLTPRSAHSTGPGLQRLLNQVAEDLATAVGEQWRAEERLRRLQDPFPLPVRWTAADPAVTDHWENICGQSAGAPVNLDGQLDQVVDVFNRVPSRRFVVLGKPGGGKSVLTLRFTLQFLERRQRRDRVPIIFPLVSWHPGRQSLHAWMSDRLATDYPALGALAPSGSTWAWELVHAARVLPVLDGLDEIPKPLRAQAMRQLNTAFDRAAPVVLTSRAEEYRNTVDAAVAFTSAAVVELQALSLDDISNYLPRTTRQIHRNDGRRPTTKWEPVLAHLRENLSEPTASAVVQVLSTPLMTSMARSAYSDTDADPIGLLDGRFADSCALEEHLLDAFIPAAYSYHPTAPDVRSTAAGRRYRPEQAQDWLRFLARQMSQLGTRDLAWWHQAHYVPRLTRGLLAGLVSGFAFWLVGELAVGPAFGFAYGLAFGVASGLAHGLASLREPSHVEIRFRGTIKPFLRRFTVGLSIGLVLGLVFVLPDGAVLAVGLTFGLAVGLHVWLDIPADVARMSSPAVVLKQDRIATLTFGLSFALSFGLIYGTAYVFTDSRVGGPIFGPVLGLSFALSFGIAGAVAGAGMGWLGYGRMGALTYSAAGAIAGGLASPPVNSVVLGTAAGLTFGIAAGAVVLPSRAWGAYVLSRTWLAAQGQQPWRLMAFLADAHRRGVLRQAGGVYQFRHARLQDHLGGPKPQHHVRENGDPRRRGRPGQGPSLAKDRDGARRASALR
;
A
#
# COMPACT_ATOMS: atom_id res chain seq x y z
N MET A 1 -14.33 -30.68 -30.46
CA MET A 1 -14.48 -31.44 -29.19
C MET A 1 -13.46 -31.05 -28.10
N SER A 2 -12.83 -29.85 -28.09
CA SER A 2 -11.74 -29.50 -27.17
C SER A 2 -12.05 -28.34 -26.21
N ARG A 3 -13.30 -28.03 -25.91
CA ARG A 3 -13.72 -26.91 -25.04
C ARG A 3 -14.27 -27.29 -23.65
N TRP A 4 -14.21 -28.56 -23.24
CA TRP A 4 -14.86 -29.04 -22.00
C TRP A 4 -13.98 -29.16 -20.78
N TRP A 5 -12.66 -29.02 -20.92
CA TRP A 5 -11.70 -29.15 -19.80
C TRP A 5 -11.03 -27.83 -19.47
N THR A 6 -11.70 -27.00 -18.65
CA THR A 6 -11.01 -25.87 -18.01
C THR A 6 -10.15 -26.38 -16.86
N PRO A 7 -8.97 -25.77 -16.58
CA PRO A 7 -8.08 -26.24 -15.50
C PRO A 7 -8.73 -26.26 -14.11
N LYS A 8 -9.81 -25.51 -13.90
CA LYS A 8 -10.59 -25.56 -12.65
C LYS A 8 -11.43 -26.84 -12.54
N ARG A 9 -12.02 -27.30 -13.62
CA ARG A 9 -12.82 -28.55 -13.65
C ARG A 9 -11.93 -29.79 -13.56
N ALA A 10 -10.77 -29.78 -14.21
CA ALA A 10 -9.77 -30.83 -14.08
C ALA A 10 -9.27 -30.97 -12.64
N ARG A 11 -8.98 -29.87 -11.94
CA ARG A 11 -8.54 -29.89 -10.53
C ARG A 11 -9.64 -30.40 -9.60
N MET A 12 -10.89 -30.02 -9.83
CA MET A 12 -12.04 -30.50 -9.02
C MET A 12 -12.27 -31.98 -9.24
N ALA A 13 -12.20 -32.47 -10.49
CA ALA A 13 -12.28 -33.87 -10.80
C ALA A 13 -11.15 -34.71 -10.19
N TRP A 14 -9.89 -34.19 -10.21
CA TRP A 14 -8.74 -34.82 -9.56
C TRP A 14 -8.87 -34.82 -8.04
N SER A 15 -9.41 -33.76 -7.42
CA SER A 15 -9.64 -33.74 -5.97
C SER A 15 -10.73 -34.74 -5.57
N CYS A 16 -11.80 -34.87 -6.35
CA CYS A 16 -12.84 -35.86 -6.12
C CYS A 16 -12.35 -37.31 -6.36
N ALA A 17 -11.52 -37.55 -7.38
CA ALA A 17 -10.91 -38.83 -7.64
C ALA A 17 -9.91 -39.25 -6.55
N LEU A 18 -9.10 -38.29 -6.05
CA LEU A 18 -8.19 -38.55 -4.95
C LEU A 18 -8.92 -38.87 -3.65
N LEU A 19 -10.00 -38.14 -3.36
CA LEU A 19 -10.87 -38.36 -2.20
C LEU A 19 -11.54 -39.77 -2.33
N GLY A 20 -12.04 -40.14 -3.51
CA GLY A 20 -12.60 -41.44 -3.78
C GLY A 20 -11.58 -42.58 -3.60
N MET A 21 -10.33 -42.36 -4.01
CA MET A 21 -9.25 -43.36 -3.87
C MET A 21 -8.82 -43.52 -2.40
N ILE A 22 -8.77 -42.43 -1.62
CA ILE A 22 -8.51 -42.49 -0.18
C ILE A 22 -9.61 -43.23 0.55
N VAL A 23 -10.86 -42.94 0.21
CA VAL A 23 -12.05 -43.64 0.75
C VAL A 23 -12.01 -45.13 0.42
N MET A 24 -11.69 -45.50 -0.80
CA MET A 24 -11.57 -46.89 -1.24
C MET A 24 -10.46 -47.64 -0.53
N PHE A 25 -9.31 -47.00 -0.28
CA PHE A 25 -8.18 -47.59 0.43
C PHE A 25 -8.46 -47.80 1.94
N VAL A 26 -9.20 -46.88 2.58
CA VAL A 26 -9.63 -47.01 3.98
C VAL A 26 -10.73 -48.04 4.14
N SER A 27 -11.62 -48.19 3.13
CA SER A 27 -12.76 -49.08 3.17
C SER A 27 -12.44 -50.55 2.92
N ALA A 28 -11.26 -50.86 2.37
CA ALA A 28 -10.84 -52.24 2.09
C ALA A 28 -10.69 -53.14 3.32
N ARG A 29 -10.85 -52.61 4.53
CA ARG A 29 -10.69 -53.33 5.79
C ARG A 29 -11.99 -53.70 6.55
N ASN A 30 -13.17 -53.15 6.14
CA ASN A 30 -14.45 -53.42 6.83
C ASN A 30 -15.67 -53.28 5.88
N LEU A 31 -16.38 -54.36 5.61
CA LEU A 31 -17.53 -54.36 4.69
C LEU A 31 -18.71 -53.47 5.16
N ASP A 32 -18.95 -53.34 6.48
CA ASP A 32 -20.00 -52.49 7.03
C ASP A 32 -19.79 -51.00 6.76
N VAL A 33 -18.53 -50.56 6.68
CA VAL A 33 -18.17 -49.19 6.36
C VAL A 33 -18.47 -48.87 4.89
N VAL A 34 -18.29 -49.85 3.99
CA VAL A 34 -18.57 -49.70 2.55
C VAL A 34 -20.04 -49.43 2.27
N VAL A 35 -20.95 -50.16 2.95
CA VAL A 35 -22.38 -49.97 2.80
C VAL A 35 -22.87 -48.61 3.32
N LYS A 36 -22.36 -48.19 4.48
CA LYS A 36 -22.63 -46.86 5.05
C LYS A 36 -22.09 -45.73 4.18
N LEU A 37 -20.89 -45.92 3.59
CA LEU A 37 -20.29 -44.95 2.64
C LEU A 37 -21.05 -44.86 1.32
N ALA A 38 -21.51 -45.96 0.78
CA ALA A 38 -22.34 -45.99 -0.44
C ALA A 38 -23.66 -45.24 -0.23
N SER A 39 -24.30 -45.39 0.92
CA SER A 39 -25.52 -44.68 1.30
C SER A 39 -25.28 -43.16 1.44
N VAL A 40 -24.15 -42.77 1.99
CA VAL A 40 -23.76 -41.34 2.16
C VAL A 40 -23.42 -40.75 0.77
N LEU A 41 -22.63 -41.43 -0.06
CA LEU A 41 -22.29 -40.97 -1.41
C LEU A 41 -23.54 -40.82 -2.30
N SER A 42 -24.51 -41.72 -2.20
CA SER A 42 -25.77 -41.65 -2.95
C SER A 42 -26.63 -40.42 -2.57
N PHE A 43 -26.51 -39.92 -1.34
CA PHE A 43 -27.16 -38.68 -0.89
C PHE A 43 -26.39 -37.42 -1.31
N PHE A 44 -25.07 -37.47 -1.26
CA PHE A 44 -24.24 -36.26 -1.52
C PHE A 44 -23.99 -35.97 -2.98
N VAL A 45 -23.95 -36.98 -3.87
CA VAL A 45 -23.79 -36.74 -5.32
C VAL A 45 -24.94 -35.91 -5.90
N PRO A 46 -26.23 -36.17 -5.59
CA PRO A 46 -27.34 -35.31 -5.98
C PRO A 46 -27.27 -33.92 -5.32
N LEU A 47 -26.87 -33.85 -4.05
CA LEU A 47 -26.75 -32.57 -3.31
C LEU A 47 -25.65 -31.71 -3.90
N ILE A 48 -24.50 -32.27 -4.23
CA ILE A 48 -23.41 -31.57 -4.92
C ILE A 48 -23.82 -31.14 -6.33
N SER A 49 -24.53 -31.99 -7.07
CA SER A 49 -25.11 -31.66 -8.38
C SER A 49 -26.11 -30.50 -8.27
N LEU A 50 -26.97 -30.53 -7.26
CA LEU A 50 -27.90 -29.43 -6.96
C LEU A 50 -27.16 -28.14 -6.58
N LEU A 51 -26.14 -28.21 -5.73
CA LEU A 51 -25.30 -27.06 -5.34
C LEU A 51 -24.51 -26.50 -6.53
N VAL A 52 -24.00 -27.33 -7.42
CA VAL A 52 -23.35 -26.94 -8.67
C VAL A 52 -24.35 -26.31 -9.65
N SER A 53 -25.58 -26.79 -9.70
CA SER A 53 -26.65 -26.21 -10.54
C SER A 53 -27.18 -24.89 -9.98
N LEU A 54 -27.13 -24.71 -8.66
CA LEU A 54 -27.50 -23.48 -7.97
C LEU A 54 -26.34 -22.41 -7.95
N THR A 55 -25.14 -22.77 -8.40
CA THR A 55 -24.14 -21.74 -8.66
C THR A 55 -24.65 -20.87 -9.79
N PRO A 56 -24.89 -19.58 -9.59
CA PRO A 56 -25.23 -18.72 -10.71
C PRO A 56 -24.10 -18.88 -11.73
N ARG A 57 -24.43 -19.44 -12.91
CA ARG A 57 -23.57 -19.25 -14.07
C ARG A 57 -23.36 -17.75 -14.14
N SER A 58 -22.10 -17.32 -14.12
CA SER A 58 -21.74 -15.95 -14.46
C SER A 58 -22.29 -15.72 -15.87
N ALA A 59 -23.58 -15.40 -15.98
CA ALA A 59 -24.10 -14.77 -17.15
C ALA A 59 -23.23 -13.51 -17.27
N HIS A 60 -22.51 -13.37 -18.35
CA HIS A 60 -21.90 -12.13 -18.77
C HIS A 60 -23.05 -11.15 -18.90
N SER A 61 -23.44 -10.55 -17.78
CA SER A 61 -24.50 -9.54 -17.77
C SER A 61 -23.88 -8.23 -18.28
N THR A 62 -23.64 -8.19 -19.59
CA THR A 62 -23.49 -6.95 -20.37
C THR A 62 -24.84 -6.26 -20.50
N GLY A 63 -25.63 -6.26 -19.43
CA GLY A 63 -26.99 -5.75 -19.44
C GLY A 63 -27.10 -4.38 -18.77
N PRO A 64 -28.22 -3.67 -18.98
CA PRO A 64 -28.48 -2.32 -18.43
C PRO A 64 -28.31 -2.22 -16.89
N GLY A 65 -28.34 -3.34 -16.17
CA GLY A 65 -28.11 -3.41 -14.74
C GLY A 65 -26.65 -3.14 -14.33
N LEU A 66 -25.67 -3.74 -15.03
CA LEU A 66 -24.24 -3.51 -14.77
C LEU A 66 -23.88 -2.05 -15.05
N GLN A 67 -24.41 -1.48 -16.13
CA GLN A 67 -24.16 -0.09 -16.50
C GLN A 67 -24.67 0.91 -15.45
N ARG A 68 -25.82 0.63 -14.83
CA ARG A 68 -26.34 1.47 -13.73
C ARG A 68 -25.46 1.40 -12.50
N LEU A 69 -25.02 0.20 -12.11
CA LEU A 69 -24.09 0.00 -10.99
C LEU A 69 -22.76 0.66 -11.26
N LEU A 70 -22.22 0.52 -12.47
CA LEU A 70 -20.96 1.14 -12.87
C LEU A 70 -21.02 2.67 -12.79
N ASN A 71 -22.16 3.26 -13.23
CA ASN A 71 -22.37 4.70 -13.09
C ASN A 71 -22.42 5.11 -11.60
N GLN A 72 -23.10 4.33 -10.74
CA GLN A 72 -23.14 4.62 -9.31
C GLN A 72 -21.73 4.57 -8.68
N VAL A 73 -20.96 3.53 -8.97
CA VAL A 73 -19.59 3.38 -8.48
C VAL A 73 -18.69 4.52 -8.98
N ALA A 74 -18.91 5.00 -10.22
CA ALA A 74 -18.17 6.16 -10.73
C ALA A 74 -18.52 7.45 -10.00
N GLU A 75 -19.80 7.67 -9.62
CA GLU A 75 -20.20 8.84 -8.81
C GLU A 75 -19.62 8.77 -7.40
N ASP A 76 -19.64 7.60 -6.77
CA ASP A 76 -19.04 7.40 -5.45
C ASP A 76 -17.53 7.66 -5.49
N LEU A 77 -16.85 7.20 -6.55
CA LEU A 77 -15.43 7.48 -6.79
C LEU A 77 -15.18 8.98 -6.99
N ALA A 78 -16.00 9.67 -7.79
CA ALA A 78 -15.84 11.10 -8.02
C ALA A 78 -15.96 11.90 -6.71
N THR A 79 -16.87 11.50 -5.84
CA THR A 79 -17.04 12.09 -4.51
C THR A 79 -15.79 11.88 -3.64
N ALA A 80 -15.30 10.64 -3.57
CA ALA A 80 -14.11 10.29 -2.80
C ALA A 80 -12.85 11.04 -3.27
N VAL A 81 -12.65 11.12 -4.59
CA VAL A 81 -11.55 11.88 -5.21
C VAL A 81 -11.64 13.38 -4.87
N GLY A 82 -12.85 13.94 -4.99
CA GLY A 82 -13.10 15.36 -4.69
C GLY A 82 -12.80 15.70 -3.21
N GLU A 83 -13.26 14.88 -2.28
CA GLU A 83 -13.01 15.07 -0.85
C GLU A 83 -11.52 14.98 -0.52
N GLN A 84 -10.83 13.97 -1.07
CA GLN A 84 -9.40 13.76 -0.89
C GLN A 84 -8.58 14.96 -1.37
N TRP A 85 -8.79 15.40 -2.60
CA TRP A 85 -7.98 16.47 -3.18
C TRP A 85 -8.31 17.86 -2.64
N ARG A 86 -9.57 18.14 -2.23
CA ARG A 86 -9.90 19.37 -1.48
C ARG A 86 -9.23 19.40 -0.10
N ALA A 87 -9.16 18.25 0.59
CA ALA A 87 -8.42 18.16 1.85
C ALA A 87 -6.92 18.42 1.64
N GLU A 88 -6.34 17.87 0.57
CA GLU A 88 -4.93 18.07 0.21
C GLU A 88 -4.64 19.53 -0.18
N GLU A 89 -5.55 20.20 -0.93
CA GLU A 89 -5.42 21.61 -1.29
C GLU A 89 -5.36 22.52 -0.06
N ARG A 90 -6.24 22.26 0.92
CA ARG A 90 -6.23 23.02 2.20
C ARG A 90 -4.94 22.80 2.98
N LEU A 91 -4.47 21.56 3.08
CA LEU A 91 -3.20 21.23 3.77
C LEU A 91 -1.98 21.85 3.10
N ARG A 92 -2.01 22.00 1.78
CA ARG A 92 -0.94 22.68 1.03
C ARG A 92 -0.97 24.19 1.17
N ARG A 93 -2.00 24.76 1.79
CA ARG A 93 -2.21 26.19 1.87
C ARG A 93 -2.07 26.88 0.50
N LEU A 94 -2.57 26.25 -0.56
CA LEU A 94 -2.42 26.78 -1.92
C LEU A 94 -3.13 28.13 -2.09
N GLN A 95 -4.15 28.39 -1.28
CA GLN A 95 -4.93 29.64 -1.28
C GLN A 95 -4.51 30.62 -0.18
N ASP A 96 -3.45 30.34 0.58
CA ASP A 96 -3.02 31.15 1.71
C ASP A 96 -1.59 31.72 1.47
N PRO A 97 -1.43 33.05 1.39
CA PRO A 97 -2.45 34.11 1.33
C PRO A 97 -3.16 34.19 -0.04
N PHE A 98 -2.53 33.68 -1.08
CA PHE A 98 -3.02 33.49 -2.44
C PHE A 98 -2.13 32.46 -3.16
N PRO A 99 -2.63 31.78 -4.24
CA PRO A 99 -1.83 30.81 -4.94
C PRO A 99 -0.61 31.43 -5.63
N LEU A 100 0.53 30.73 -5.61
CA LEU A 100 1.66 31.09 -6.44
C LEU A 100 1.25 31.09 -7.91
N PRO A 101 1.65 32.09 -8.72
CA PRO A 101 1.25 32.19 -10.11
C PRO A 101 1.98 31.11 -10.95
N VAL A 102 1.31 29.99 -11.17
CA VAL A 102 1.76 28.95 -12.10
C VAL A 102 1.24 29.30 -13.48
N ARG A 103 2.12 29.66 -14.40
CA ARG A 103 1.83 30.01 -15.79
C ARG A 103 2.51 29.01 -16.72
N TRP A 104 1.98 28.87 -17.91
CA TRP A 104 2.59 28.07 -18.96
C TRP A 104 2.40 28.72 -20.31
N THR A 105 3.24 28.35 -21.26
CA THR A 105 3.15 28.68 -22.68
C THR A 105 3.13 27.42 -23.51
N ALA A 106 2.74 27.53 -24.77
CA ALA A 106 2.91 26.43 -25.71
C ALA A 106 4.38 25.98 -25.72
N ALA A 107 4.61 24.67 -25.74
CA ALA A 107 5.96 24.10 -25.79
C ALA A 107 6.55 24.21 -27.19
N ASP A 108 7.86 23.91 -27.30
CA ASP A 108 8.58 23.83 -28.55
C ASP A 108 7.86 22.88 -29.53
N PRO A 109 7.61 23.29 -30.81
CA PRO A 109 7.02 22.43 -31.84
C PRO A 109 7.73 21.08 -32.02
N ALA A 110 9.05 21.01 -31.76
CA ALA A 110 9.83 19.77 -31.86
C ALA A 110 9.38 18.65 -30.90
N VAL A 111 8.69 18.98 -29.80
CA VAL A 111 8.18 18.01 -28.80
C VAL A 111 6.66 17.85 -28.87
N THR A 112 5.99 18.51 -29.81
CA THR A 112 4.54 18.50 -29.97
C THR A 112 4.19 17.70 -31.22
N ASP A 113 3.05 17.02 -31.24
CA ASP A 113 2.53 16.38 -32.45
C ASP A 113 2.01 17.45 -33.42
N HIS A 114 1.91 17.09 -34.72
CA HIS A 114 1.35 17.98 -35.74
C HIS A 114 -0.07 18.42 -35.35
N TRP A 115 -0.36 19.70 -35.58
CA TRP A 115 -1.67 20.26 -35.23
C TRP A 115 -2.83 19.56 -35.96
N GLU A 116 -2.61 19.08 -37.18
CA GLU A 116 -3.55 18.29 -37.94
C GLU A 116 -3.90 16.96 -37.23
N ASN A 117 -2.93 16.34 -36.56
CA ASN A 117 -3.16 15.13 -35.77
C ASN A 117 -3.97 15.42 -34.50
N ILE A 118 -3.79 16.61 -33.93
CA ILE A 118 -4.52 17.07 -32.73
C ILE A 118 -5.98 17.39 -33.07
N CYS A 119 -6.21 18.02 -34.24
CA CYS A 119 -7.54 18.34 -34.72
C CYS A 119 -8.29 17.15 -35.31
N GLY A 120 -7.57 16.11 -35.76
CA GLY A 120 -8.16 15.00 -36.50
C GLY A 120 -8.58 15.43 -37.93
N GLN A 121 -9.82 15.10 -38.32
CA GLN A 121 -10.33 15.44 -39.66
C GLN A 121 -10.77 16.91 -39.83
N SER A 122 -10.76 17.69 -38.75
CA SER A 122 -11.20 19.09 -38.75
C SER A 122 -9.99 20.00 -38.98
N ALA A 123 -9.91 20.65 -40.13
CA ALA A 123 -8.91 21.69 -40.40
C ALA A 123 -9.21 22.92 -39.53
N GLY A 124 -8.60 22.97 -38.34
CA GLY A 124 -8.71 24.09 -37.41
C GLY A 124 -7.40 24.84 -37.28
N ALA A 125 -7.46 26.15 -37.15
CA ALA A 125 -6.28 26.96 -36.82
C ALA A 125 -5.77 26.58 -35.39
N PRO A 126 -4.43 26.64 -35.13
CA PRO A 126 -3.86 26.43 -33.82
C PRO A 126 -4.52 27.32 -32.78
N VAL A 127 -4.98 26.70 -31.66
CA VAL A 127 -5.55 27.44 -30.54
C VAL A 127 -4.45 27.97 -29.63
N ASN A 128 -4.68 29.12 -29.01
CA ASN A 128 -3.80 29.60 -27.97
C ASN A 128 -3.84 28.66 -26.76
N LEU A 129 -2.69 28.05 -26.43
CA LEU A 129 -2.49 27.14 -25.31
C LEU A 129 -1.96 27.83 -24.07
N ASP A 130 -1.56 29.10 -24.14
CA ASP A 130 -1.05 29.86 -23.01
C ASP A 130 -2.12 30.01 -21.94
N GLY A 131 -1.69 29.98 -20.69
CA GLY A 131 -2.63 30.08 -19.58
C GLY A 131 -2.01 30.10 -18.21
N GLN A 132 -2.88 30.17 -17.25
CA GLN A 132 -2.54 30.14 -15.81
C GLN A 132 -3.42 29.14 -15.07
N LEU A 133 -3.04 28.84 -13.82
CA LEU A 133 -3.56 27.73 -13.02
C LEU A 133 -5.09 27.59 -13.03
N ASP A 134 -5.82 28.70 -12.97
CA ASP A 134 -7.29 28.68 -12.93
C ASP A 134 -7.94 28.41 -14.31
N GLN A 135 -7.17 28.44 -15.39
CA GLN A 135 -7.63 28.24 -16.77
C GLN A 135 -7.33 26.82 -17.30
N VAL A 136 -6.75 25.93 -16.49
CA VAL A 136 -6.23 24.64 -16.96
C VAL A 136 -7.30 23.76 -17.62
N VAL A 137 -8.51 23.70 -17.07
CA VAL A 137 -9.61 22.92 -17.66
C VAL A 137 -10.14 23.57 -18.92
N ASP A 138 -10.14 24.91 -19.00
CA ASP A 138 -10.57 25.65 -20.19
C ASP A 138 -9.59 25.41 -21.34
N VAL A 139 -8.29 25.47 -21.08
CA VAL A 139 -7.26 25.15 -22.07
C VAL A 139 -7.38 23.70 -22.52
N PHE A 140 -7.50 22.75 -21.58
CA PHE A 140 -7.72 21.34 -21.88
C PHE A 140 -8.94 21.10 -22.77
N ASN A 141 -10.06 21.76 -22.51
CA ASN A 141 -11.29 21.63 -23.30
C ASN A 141 -11.19 22.28 -24.69
N ARG A 142 -10.30 23.26 -24.88
CA ARG A 142 -10.03 23.85 -26.19
C ARG A 142 -9.19 22.93 -27.10
N VAL A 143 -8.42 22.00 -26.53
CA VAL A 143 -7.68 21.00 -27.30
C VAL A 143 -8.64 19.98 -27.90
N PRO A 144 -8.77 19.87 -29.25
CA PRO A 144 -9.78 19.02 -29.89
C PRO A 144 -9.68 17.53 -29.48
N SER A 145 -8.47 17.00 -29.39
CA SER A 145 -8.20 15.63 -28.95
C SER A 145 -8.41 15.40 -27.45
N ARG A 146 -8.41 16.47 -26.63
CA ARG A 146 -8.34 16.41 -25.16
C ARG A 146 -7.16 15.61 -24.64
N ARG A 147 -6.05 15.61 -25.39
CA ARG A 147 -4.77 15.06 -24.96
C ARG A 147 -3.83 16.20 -24.64
N PHE A 148 -3.40 16.26 -23.39
CA PHE A 148 -2.68 17.41 -22.87
C PHE A 148 -1.43 16.99 -22.11
N VAL A 149 -0.28 17.47 -22.56
CA VAL A 149 1.01 17.21 -21.92
C VAL A 149 1.50 18.49 -21.25
N VAL A 150 1.87 18.36 -19.97
CA VAL A 150 2.40 19.45 -19.17
C VAL A 150 3.86 19.18 -18.83
N LEU A 151 4.74 19.97 -19.40
CA LEU A 151 6.17 19.94 -19.15
C LEU A 151 6.57 20.96 -18.09
N GLY A 152 7.68 20.73 -17.40
CA GLY A 152 8.23 21.71 -16.47
C GLY A 152 9.39 21.18 -15.65
N LYS A 153 10.21 22.10 -15.14
CA LYS A 153 11.37 21.79 -14.30
C LYS A 153 10.98 21.03 -13.03
N PRO A 154 11.93 20.33 -12.36
CA PRO A 154 11.71 19.79 -11.03
C PRO A 154 11.23 20.87 -10.05
N GLY A 155 10.13 20.62 -9.32
CA GLY A 155 9.56 21.64 -8.44
C GLY A 155 8.75 22.76 -9.12
N GLY A 156 8.60 22.74 -10.44
CA GLY A 156 7.91 23.78 -11.24
C GLY A 156 6.39 23.84 -11.09
N GLY A 157 5.77 23.01 -10.24
CA GLY A 157 4.33 23.10 -9.98
C GLY A 157 3.45 22.08 -10.72
N LYS A 158 4.01 21.09 -11.47
CA LYS A 158 3.24 20.08 -12.20
C LYS A 158 2.17 19.39 -11.34
N SER A 159 2.55 18.91 -10.16
CA SER A 159 1.61 18.24 -9.25
C SER A 159 0.57 19.19 -8.60
N VAL A 160 0.82 20.49 -8.57
CA VAL A 160 -0.18 21.49 -8.18
C VAL A 160 -1.18 21.68 -9.31
N LEU A 161 -0.69 21.74 -10.55
CA LEU A 161 -1.53 21.87 -11.73
C LEU A 161 -2.43 20.63 -11.90
N THR A 162 -1.91 19.40 -11.73
CA THR A 162 -2.72 18.17 -11.82
C THR A 162 -3.80 18.13 -10.74
N LEU A 163 -3.50 18.59 -9.51
CA LEU A 163 -4.47 18.72 -8.42
C LEU A 163 -5.57 19.72 -8.78
N ARG A 164 -5.21 20.93 -9.21
CA ARG A 164 -6.19 21.96 -9.61
C ARG A 164 -7.02 21.53 -10.80
N PHE A 165 -6.38 20.92 -11.81
CA PHE A 165 -7.09 20.31 -12.93
C PHE A 165 -8.15 19.30 -12.45
N THR A 166 -7.77 18.40 -11.56
CA THR A 166 -8.68 17.37 -11.02
C THR A 166 -9.87 18.00 -10.30
N LEU A 167 -9.63 18.98 -9.44
CA LEU A 167 -10.70 19.66 -8.70
C LEU A 167 -11.62 20.47 -9.61
N GLN A 168 -11.08 21.29 -10.50
CA GLN A 168 -11.86 22.09 -11.44
C GLN A 168 -12.66 21.21 -12.42
N PHE A 169 -12.07 20.10 -12.88
CA PHE A 169 -12.78 19.16 -13.73
C PHE A 169 -13.95 18.51 -13.00
N LEU A 170 -13.77 18.09 -11.73
CA LEU A 170 -14.85 17.53 -10.90
C LEU A 170 -15.97 18.55 -10.61
N GLU A 171 -15.65 19.83 -10.42
CA GLU A 171 -16.62 20.90 -10.21
C GLU A 171 -17.54 21.13 -11.42
N ARG A 172 -16.99 20.96 -12.63
CA ARG A 172 -17.71 21.16 -13.90
C ARG A 172 -18.30 19.86 -14.46
N ARG A 173 -17.96 18.71 -13.84
CA ARG A 173 -18.33 17.37 -14.27
C ARG A 173 -19.86 17.17 -14.19
N GLN A 174 -20.44 16.61 -15.25
CA GLN A 174 -21.81 16.13 -15.26
C GLN A 174 -21.88 14.63 -14.92
N ARG A 175 -23.07 14.15 -14.55
CA ARG A 175 -23.29 12.71 -14.36
C ARG A 175 -22.92 11.96 -15.64
N ARG A 176 -22.20 10.86 -15.50
CA ARG A 176 -21.66 10.00 -16.57
C ARG A 176 -20.39 10.51 -17.24
N ASP A 177 -19.94 11.72 -16.98
CA ASP A 177 -18.60 12.12 -17.42
C ASP A 177 -17.52 11.26 -16.74
N ARG A 178 -16.34 11.20 -17.34
CA ARG A 178 -15.18 10.47 -16.78
C ARG A 178 -14.76 11.10 -15.45
N VAL A 179 -14.25 10.27 -14.55
CA VAL A 179 -13.70 10.72 -13.27
C VAL A 179 -12.20 10.93 -13.41
N PRO A 180 -11.65 12.14 -13.17
CA PRO A 180 -10.22 12.40 -13.26
C PRO A 180 -9.50 11.72 -12.10
N ILE A 181 -8.53 10.86 -12.42
CA ILE A 181 -7.71 10.12 -11.44
C ILE A 181 -6.23 10.38 -11.73
N ILE A 182 -5.50 10.81 -10.71
CA ILE A 182 -4.05 11.01 -10.79
C ILE A 182 -3.35 9.67 -10.56
N PHE A 183 -2.61 9.21 -11.58
CA PHE A 183 -1.82 7.99 -11.56
C PHE A 183 -0.33 8.32 -11.58
N PRO A 184 0.41 8.11 -10.49
CA PRO A 184 1.87 8.30 -10.46
C PRO A 184 2.58 7.22 -11.28
N LEU A 185 3.19 7.59 -12.41
CA LEU A 185 3.83 6.66 -13.35
C LEU A 185 5.07 5.95 -12.78
N VAL A 186 5.64 6.44 -11.68
CA VAL A 186 6.80 5.81 -11.01
C VAL A 186 6.58 4.35 -10.64
N SER A 187 5.33 3.95 -10.39
CA SER A 187 4.98 2.58 -10.04
C SER A 187 4.66 1.68 -11.25
N TRP A 188 4.63 2.25 -12.46
CA TRP A 188 4.36 1.49 -13.67
C TRP A 188 5.64 0.94 -14.30
N HIS A 189 5.62 -0.35 -14.62
CA HIS A 189 6.71 -1.02 -15.32
C HIS A 189 6.22 -1.55 -16.68
N PRO A 190 6.45 -0.82 -17.80
CA PRO A 190 5.90 -1.15 -19.11
C PRO A 190 6.27 -2.56 -19.60
N GLY A 191 7.43 -3.11 -19.19
CA GLY A 191 7.87 -4.45 -19.59
C GLY A 191 7.18 -5.59 -18.85
N ARG A 192 6.43 -5.31 -17.78
CA ARG A 192 5.78 -6.34 -16.95
C ARG A 192 4.26 -6.34 -17.05
N GLN A 193 3.67 -5.18 -17.28
CA GLN A 193 2.23 -5.00 -17.20
C GLN A 193 1.74 -3.97 -18.21
N SER A 194 0.58 -4.23 -18.82
CA SER A 194 -0.08 -3.25 -19.69
C SER A 194 -0.55 -2.04 -18.89
N LEU A 195 -0.68 -0.90 -19.55
CA LEU A 195 -1.13 0.34 -18.90
C LEU A 195 -2.51 0.19 -18.23
N HIS A 196 -3.49 -0.43 -18.91
CA HIS A 196 -4.85 -0.61 -18.36
C HIS A 196 -4.86 -1.55 -17.15
N ALA A 197 -4.10 -2.64 -17.19
CA ALA A 197 -3.99 -3.53 -16.05
C ALA A 197 -3.35 -2.83 -14.85
N TRP A 198 -2.26 -2.06 -15.09
CA TRP A 198 -1.63 -1.28 -14.04
C TRP A 198 -2.55 -0.18 -13.48
N MET A 199 -3.28 0.56 -14.33
CA MET A 199 -4.26 1.54 -13.85
C MET A 199 -5.34 0.90 -13.00
N SER A 200 -5.81 -0.31 -13.37
CA SER A 200 -6.81 -1.03 -12.60
C SER A 200 -6.29 -1.46 -11.22
N ASP A 201 -5.08 -2.01 -11.17
CA ASP A 201 -4.44 -2.42 -9.92
C ASP A 201 -4.13 -1.20 -9.04
N ARG A 202 -3.64 -0.10 -9.65
CA ARG A 202 -3.37 1.14 -8.94
C ARG A 202 -4.64 1.75 -8.37
N LEU A 203 -5.72 1.78 -9.15
CA LEU A 203 -7.02 2.28 -8.71
C LEU A 203 -7.58 1.45 -7.54
N ALA A 204 -7.41 0.12 -7.58
CA ALA A 204 -7.79 -0.75 -6.49
C ALA A 204 -6.92 -0.56 -5.24
N THR A 205 -5.64 -0.20 -5.40
CA THR A 205 -4.72 0.10 -4.29
C THR A 205 -5.05 1.44 -3.64
N ASP A 206 -5.30 2.48 -4.45
CA ASP A 206 -5.61 3.82 -3.95
C ASP A 206 -7.04 3.91 -3.38
N TYR A 207 -7.98 3.17 -3.98
CA TYR A 207 -9.38 3.08 -3.56
C TYR A 207 -9.77 1.61 -3.36
N PRO A 208 -9.40 1.02 -2.21
CA PRO A 208 -9.45 -0.43 -1.99
C PRO A 208 -10.82 -1.09 -2.19
N ALA A 209 -11.92 -0.36 -2.00
CA ALA A 209 -13.25 -0.87 -2.27
C ALA A 209 -13.49 -1.22 -3.76
N LEU A 210 -12.74 -0.60 -4.66
CA LEU A 210 -12.79 -0.92 -6.09
C LEU A 210 -12.10 -2.25 -6.44
N GLY A 211 -11.34 -2.85 -5.52
CA GLY A 211 -10.81 -4.21 -5.61
C GLY A 211 -11.87 -5.30 -5.45
N ALA A 212 -13.09 -4.94 -5.03
CA ALA A 212 -14.21 -5.87 -4.94
C ALA A 212 -14.65 -6.37 -6.31
N LEU A 213 -15.16 -7.62 -6.34
CA LEU A 213 -15.68 -8.22 -7.57
C LEU A 213 -17.01 -7.59 -7.98
N ALA A 214 -17.09 -7.15 -9.21
CA ALA A 214 -18.32 -6.78 -9.88
C ALA A 214 -19.13 -8.03 -10.28
N PRO A 215 -20.42 -7.90 -10.65
CA PRO A 215 -21.23 -9.00 -11.16
C PRO A 215 -20.66 -9.72 -12.39
N SER A 216 -19.78 -9.06 -13.15
CA SER A 216 -19.02 -9.62 -14.27
C SER A 216 -17.96 -10.65 -13.85
N GLY A 217 -17.54 -10.65 -12.58
CA GLY A 217 -16.45 -11.47 -12.04
C GLY A 217 -15.07 -10.81 -12.09
N SER A 218 -14.92 -9.61 -12.67
CA SER A 218 -13.75 -8.72 -12.60
C SER A 218 -13.87 -7.76 -11.42
N THR A 219 -12.84 -6.98 -11.11
CA THR A 219 -12.90 -5.93 -10.08
C THR A 219 -13.62 -4.68 -10.60
N TRP A 220 -14.24 -3.91 -9.71
CA TRP A 220 -14.82 -2.61 -10.08
C TRP A 220 -13.78 -1.67 -10.69
N ALA A 221 -12.54 -1.69 -10.20
CA ALA A 221 -11.45 -0.92 -10.78
C ALA A 221 -11.19 -1.29 -12.25
N TRP A 222 -11.18 -2.59 -12.56
CA TRP A 222 -11.03 -3.09 -13.92
C TRP A 222 -12.19 -2.63 -14.80
N GLU A 223 -13.43 -2.75 -14.32
CA GLU A 223 -14.63 -2.32 -15.06
C GLU A 223 -14.62 -0.83 -15.36
N LEU A 224 -14.27 0.02 -14.38
CA LEU A 224 -14.20 1.48 -14.56
C LEU A 224 -13.16 1.89 -15.61
N VAL A 225 -11.98 1.26 -15.59
CA VAL A 225 -10.91 1.55 -16.55
C VAL A 225 -11.30 1.09 -17.95
N HIS A 226 -11.79 -0.16 -18.11
CA HIS A 226 -12.11 -0.73 -19.41
C HIS A 226 -13.41 -0.14 -20.03
N ALA A 227 -14.34 0.31 -19.20
CA ALA A 227 -15.53 1.05 -19.66
C ALA A 227 -15.23 2.54 -19.90
N ALA A 228 -13.96 2.96 -19.87
CA ALA A 228 -13.52 4.34 -20.06
C ALA A 228 -14.25 5.36 -19.16
N ARG A 229 -14.56 4.99 -17.91
CA ARG A 229 -15.18 5.87 -16.91
C ARG A 229 -14.15 6.73 -16.18
N VAL A 230 -12.89 6.49 -16.39
CA VAL A 230 -11.76 7.23 -15.80
C VAL A 230 -11.17 8.16 -16.84
N LEU A 231 -10.84 9.40 -16.43
CA LEU A 231 -9.94 10.32 -17.15
C LEU A 231 -8.55 10.18 -16.54
N PRO A 232 -7.60 9.52 -17.21
CA PRO A 232 -6.26 9.35 -16.67
C PRO A 232 -5.51 10.69 -16.61
N VAL A 233 -5.01 11.05 -15.44
CA VAL A 233 -4.03 12.10 -15.21
C VAL A 233 -2.72 11.41 -14.84
N LEU A 234 -1.87 11.15 -15.83
CA LEU A 234 -0.63 10.39 -15.70
C LEU A 234 0.49 11.33 -15.23
N ASP A 235 0.87 11.23 -13.96
CA ASP A 235 1.85 12.14 -13.34
C ASP A 235 3.25 11.52 -13.33
N GLY A 236 4.22 12.22 -13.95
CA GLY A 236 5.64 11.90 -13.85
C GLY A 236 6.16 10.83 -14.81
N LEU A 237 6.09 11.01 -16.14
CA LEU A 237 6.76 10.14 -17.12
C LEU A 237 8.28 10.10 -16.90
N ASP A 238 8.87 11.19 -16.44
CA ASP A 238 10.28 11.32 -16.07
C ASP A 238 10.68 10.43 -14.89
N GLU A 239 9.74 10.00 -14.06
CA GLU A 239 10.01 9.10 -12.92
C GLU A 239 10.16 7.63 -13.33
N ILE A 240 9.75 7.27 -14.55
CA ILE A 240 10.03 5.94 -15.13
C ILE A 240 11.53 5.82 -15.40
N PRO A 241 12.18 4.67 -15.10
CA PRO A 241 13.60 4.45 -15.41
C PRO A 241 13.93 4.76 -16.88
N LYS A 242 15.01 5.51 -17.13
CA LYS A 242 15.43 5.98 -18.45
C LYS A 242 15.34 4.91 -19.56
N PRO A 243 15.80 3.65 -19.37
CA PRO A 243 15.73 2.62 -20.42
C PRO A 243 14.30 2.24 -20.82
N LEU A 244 13.32 2.47 -19.96
CA LEU A 244 11.94 2.06 -20.19
C LEU A 244 11.04 3.17 -20.72
N ARG A 245 11.48 4.44 -20.72
CA ARG A 245 10.65 5.60 -21.11
C ARG A 245 10.17 5.52 -22.55
N ALA A 246 11.04 5.14 -23.49
CA ALA A 246 10.66 4.97 -24.88
C ALA A 246 9.61 3.85 -25.06
N GLN A 247 9.74 2.74 -24.32
CA GLN A 247 8.74 1.68 -24.29
C GLN A 247 7.43 2.16 -23.67
N ALA A 248 7.49 2.92 -22.57
CA ALA A 248 6.32 3.54 -21.96
C ALA A 248 5.57 4.43 -22.94
N MET A 249 6.26 5.30 -23.65
CA MET A 249 5.65 6.20 -24.66
C MET A 249 4.95 5.41 -25.77
N ARG A 250 5.58 4.36 -26.29
CA ARG A 250 4.94 3.49 -27.31
C ARG A 250 3.67 2.84 -26.76
N GLN A 251 3.69 2.34 -25.52
CA GLN A 251 2.50 1.75 -24.91
C GLN A 251 1.41 2.78 -24.63
N LEU A 252 1.76 4.00 -24.22
CA LEU A 252 0.81 5.11 -24.05
C LEU A 252 0.10 5.42 -25.37
N ASN A 253 0.86 5.48 -26.48
CA ASN A 253 0.31 5.74 -27.80
C ASN A 253 -0.61 4.63 -28.32
N THR A 254 -0.38 3.37 -27.90
CA THR A 254 -1.19 2.21 -28.31
C THR A 254 -2.36 1.91 -27.38
N ALA A 255 -2.26 2.29 -26.09
CA ALA A 255 -3.26 1.96 -25.08
C ALA A 255 -4.52 2.83 -25.18
N PHE A 256 -4.41 4.04 -25.70
CA PHE A 256 -5.52 4.97 -25.79
C PHE A 256 -5.92 5.20 -27.27
N ASP A 257 -7.20 5.05 -27.55
CA ASP A 257 -7.76 5.51 -28.82
C ASP A 257 -7.46 7.00 -29.03
N ARG A 258 -7.29 7.43 -30.30
CA ARG A 258 -6.92 8.83 -30.63
C ARG A 258 -7.83 9.89 -29.99
N ALA A 259 -9.09 9.57 -29.72
CA ALA A 259 -10.07 10.44 -29.09
C ALA A 259 -10.17 10.28 -27.56
N ALA A 260 -9.33 9.43 -26.94
CA ALA A 260 -9.38 9.22 -25.50
C ALA A 260 -8.67 10.38 -24.77
N PRO A 261 -9.39 11.14 -23.93
CA PRO A 261 -8.81 12.25 -23.18
C PRO A 261 -7.80 11.75 -22.13
N VAL A 262 -6.63 12.37 -22.11
CA VAL A 262 -5.53 12.04 -21.18
C VAL A 262 -4.75 13.31 -20.84
N VAL A 263 -4.34 13.43 -19.58
CA VAL A 263 -3.35 14.42 -19.16
C VAL A 263 -2.06 13.69 -18.78
N LEU A 264 -0.92 14.16 -19.28
CA LEU A 264 0.40 13.59 -18.99
C LEU A 264 1.31 14.69 -18.45
N THR A 265 2.10 14.39 -17.41
CA THR A 265 3.13 15.32 -16.94
C THR A 265 4.52 14.72 -17.08
N SER A 266 5.52 15.56 -17.38
CA SER A 266 6.92 15.17 -17.41
C SER A 266 7.85 16.36 -17.16
N ARG A 267 9.13 16.09 -16.91
CA ARG A 267 10.17 17.11 -17.06
C ARG A 267 10.43 17.36 -18.53
N ALA A 268 10.76 18.61 -18.86
CA ALA A 268 10.93 19.03 -20.25
C ALA A 268 12.08 18.30 -20.95
N GLU A 269 13.23 18.19 -20.28
CA GLU A 269 14.42 17.52 -20.85
C GLU A 269 14.18 16.02 -21.03
N GLU A 270 13.62 15.35 -20.00
CA GLU A 270 13.35 13.90 -20.06
C GLU A 270 12.27 13.56 -21.09
N TYR A 271 11.29 14.45 -21.27
CA TYR A 271 10.28 14.27 -22.31
C TYR A 271 10.90 14.43 -23.69
N ARG A 272 11.71 15.47 -23.94
CA ARG A 272 12.45 15.69 -25.21
C ARG A 272 13.30 14.48 -25.54
N ASN A 273 14.13 14.00 -24.61
CA ASN A 273 14.94 12.79 -24.80
C ASN A 273 14.10 11.54 -25.09
N THR A 274 12.86 11.48 -24.59
CA THR A 274 11.96 10.35 -24.84
C THR A 274 11.32 10.45 -26.23
N VAL A 275 10.98 11.66 -26.68
CA VAL A 275 10.47 11.92 -28.04
C VAL A 275 11.54 11.60 -29.09
N ASP A 276 12.79 12.02 -28.87
CA ASP A 276 13.94 11.72 -29.73
C ASP A 276 14.20 10.21 -29.89
N ALA A 277 13.98 9.45 -28.79
CA ALA A 277 14.19 8.00 -28.77
C ALA A 277 12.97 7.17 -29.23
N ALA A 278 11.79 7.78 -29.36
CA ALA A 278 10.56 7.10 -29.73
C ALA A 278 9.75 7.95 -30.72
N VAL A 279 8.59 8.43 -30.29
CA VAL A 279 7.70 9.32 -31.05
C VAL A 279 7.00 10.20 -30.00
N ALA A 280 6.61 11.41 -30.39
CA ALA A 280 5.81 12.28 -29.53
C ALA A 280 4.51 11.60 -29.08
N PHE A 281 3.93 12.07 -27.99
CA PHE A 281 2.62 11.57 -27.56
C PHE A 281 1.58 11.98 -28.59
N THR A 282 1.03 10.98 -29.29
CA THR A 282 0.20 11.17 -30.47
C THR A 282 -1.05 12.01 -30.18
N SER A 283 -1.35 12.95 -31.07
CA SER A 283 -2.49 13.88 -30.99
C SER A 283 -2.52 14.73 -29.70
N ALA A 284 -1.39 14.98 -29.06
CA ALA A 284 -1.32 15.72 -27.80
C ALA A 284 -0.80 17.16 -28.00
N ALA A 285 -1.51 18.11 -27.39
CA ALA A 285 -1.02 19.48 -27.23
C ALA A 285 -0.07 19.53 -26.03
N VAL A 286 1.08 20.18 -26.19
CA VAL A 286 2.14 20.25 -25.19
C VAL A 286 2.33 21.68 -24.71
N VAL A 287 2.38 21.87 -23.41
CA VAL A 287 2.66 23.16 -22.76
C VAL A 287 3.83 23.03 -21.79
N GLU A 288 4.55 24.13 -21.57
CA GLU A 288 5.69 24.17 -20.65
C GLU A 288 5.47 25.22 -19.55
N LEU A 289 5.60 24.77 -18.29
CA LEU A 289 5.48 25.62 -17.11
C LEU A 289 6.64 26.62 -17.04
N GLN A 290 6.29 27.87 -16.80
CA GLN A 290 7.22 28.96 -16.66
C GLN A 290 7.78 29.05 -15.22
N ALA A 291 9.02 29.50 -15.08
CA ALA A 291 9.61 29.80 -13.78
C ALA A 291 8.94 31.06 -13.18
N LEU A 292 8.95 31.15 -11.84
CA LEU A 292 8.51 32.36 -11.15
C LEU A 292 9.49 33.51 -11.46
N SER A 293 8.95 34.68 -11.73
CA SER A 293 9.74 35.91 -11.84
C SER A 293 10.14 36.43 -10.47
N LEU A 294 11.15 37.29 -10.40
CA LEU A 294 11.53 38.01 -9.16
C LEU A 294 10.35 38.83 -8.62
N ASP A 295 9.52 39.39 -9.50
CA ASP A 295 8.31 40.12 -9.11
C ASP A 295 7.27 39.22 -8.47
N ASP A 296 7.07 38.01 -8.99
CA ASP A 296 6.19 37.01 -8.37
C ASP A 296 6.65 36.66 -6.95
N ILE A 297 7.95 36.42 -6.77
CA ILE A 297 8.57 36.12 -5.48
C ILE A 297 8.43 37.31 -4.54
N SER A 298 8.70 38.51 -5.03
CA SER A 298 8.62 39.77 -4.28
C SER A 298 7.18 40.14 -3.86
N ASN A 299 6.21 39.72 -4.63
CA ASN A 299 4.80 39.90 -4.29
C ASN A 299 4.30 38.84 -3.31
N TYR A 300 4.84 37.62 -3.35
CA TYR A 300 4.35 36.48 -2.54
C TYR A 300 4.97 36.44 -1.14
N LEU A 301 6.30 36.38 -1.03
CA LEU A 301 6.98 36.13 0.25
C LEU A 301 6.68 37.15 1.36
N PRO A 302 6.66 38.48 1.11
CA PRO A 302 6.33 39.44 2.15
C PRO A 302 4.93 39.27 2.73
N ARG A 303 3.96 38.86 1.90
CA ARG A 303 2.57 38.67 2.32
C ARG A 303 2.35 37.41 3.17
N THR A 304 3.37 36.52 3.24
CA THR A 304 3.34 35.31 4.06
C THR A 304 3.90 35.53 5.49
N THR A 305 4.40 36.71 5.79
CA THR A 305 5.02 37.07 7.09
C THR A 305 4.26 38.16 7.81
N ARG A 306 4.51 38.27 9.13
CA ARG A 306 4.03 39.38 9.92
C ARG A 306 4.71 40.68 9.48
N GLN A 307 3.94 41.76 9.43
CA GLN A 307 4.47 43.10 9.26
C GLN A 307 5.18 43.54 10.54
N ILE A 308 6.39 44.09 10.39
CA ILE A 308 7.18 44.68 11.46
C ILE A 308 6.87 46.20 11.47
N HIS A 309 6.11 46.65 12.47
CA HIS A 309 5.83 48.04 12.66
C HIS A 309 7.01 48.69 13.39
N ARG A 310 7.67 49.66 12.76
CA ARG A 310 8.68 50.51 13.39
C ARG A 310 7.97 51.75 13.94
N ASN A 311 8.37 52.14 15.17
CA ASN A 311 7.82 53.34 15.85
C ASN A 311 8.30 54.66 15.22
N ASP A 312 9.02 54.60 14.09
CA ASP A 312 9.61 55.77 13.40
C ASP A 312 8.70 56.35 12.28
N GLY A 313 7.44 55.95 12.21
CA GLY A 313 6.46 56.44 11.20
C GLY A 313 6.73 55.95 9.77
N ARG A 314 7.71 55.07 9.55
CA ARG A 314 7.98 54.47 8.25
C ARG A 314 6.95 53.38 7.92
N ARG A 315 6.78 53.08 6.62
CA ARG A 315 5.88 52.00 6.17
C ARG A 315 6.26 50.69 6.87
N PRO A 316 5.25 49.88 7.25
CA PRO A 316 5.50 48.55 7.81
C PRO A 316 6.37 47.74 6.85
N THR A 317 7.40 47.10 7.38
CA THR A 317 8.32 46.24 6.62
C THR A 317 8.15 44.78 7.01
N THR A 318 8.68 43.88 6.23
CA THR A 318 8.73 42.44 6.54
C THR A 318 10.21 42.01 6.59
N LYS A 319 10.48 40.86 7.21
CA LYS A 319 11.85 40.29 7.22
C LYS A 319 12.39 39.92 5.84
N TRP A 320 11.52 39.80 4.82
CA TRP A 320 11.90 39.55 3.44
C TRP A 320 12.38 40.79 2.69
N GLU A 321 11.98 41.99 3.13
CA GLU A 321 12.26 43.23 2.41
C GLU A 321 13.77 43.49 2.18
N PRO A 322 14.67 43.29 3.18
CA PRO A 322 16.12 43.47 2.97
C PRO A 322 16.67 42.49 1.90
N VAL A 323 16.24 41.25 1.94
CA VAL A 323 16.66 40.23 0.95
C VAL A 323 16.20 40.60 -0.44
N LEU A 324 14.92 40.95 -0.59
CA LEU A 324 14.33 41.28 -1.91
C LEU A 324 14.91 42.59 -2.49
N ALA A 325 15.22 43.56 -1.64
CA ALA A 325 15.90 44.76 -2.07
C ALA A 325 17.32 44.46 -2.61
N HIS A 326 18.09 43.65 -1.86
CA HIS A 326 19.41 43.21 -2.30
C HIS A 326 19.36 42.43 -3.63
N LEU A 327 18.39 41.51 -3.77
CA LEU A 327 18.21 40.72 -5.00
C LEU A 327 17.90 41.60 -6.23
N ARG A 328 17.13 42.70 -6.05
CA ARG A 328 16.80 43.63 -7.14
C ARG A 328 17.99 44.48 -7.58
N GLU A 329 18.81 44.88 -6.61
CA GLU A 329 19.94 45.77 -6.84
C GLU A 329 21.16 45.02 -7.37
N ASN A 330 21.35 43.75 -6.98
CA ASN A 330 22.59 43.01 -7.18
C ASN A 330 22.40 41.70 -7.97
N LEU A 331 21.54 41.67 -9.01
CA LEU A 331 21.28 40.47 -9.82
C LEU A 331 22.53 39.88 -10.50
N SER A 332 23.55 40.67 -10.74
CA SER A 332 24.83 40.23 -11.31
C SER A 332 25.75 39.53 -10.30
N GLU A 333 25.46 39.63 -9.01
CA GLU A 333 26.23 38.95 -7.97
C GLU A 333 25.93 37.44 -7.99
N PRO A 334 26.93 36.55 -7.93
CA PRO A 334 26.72 35.10 -7.97
C PRO A 334 25.77 34.60 -6.91
N THR A 335 25.85 35.15 -5.69
CA THR A 335 24.98 34.76 -4.55
C THR A 335 23.53 35.16 -4.80
N ALA A 336 23.30 36.42 -5.24
CA ALA A 336 21.95 36.90 -5.56
C ALA A 336 21.34 36.14 -6.73
N SER A 337 22.12 35.87 -7.78
CA SER A 337 21.70 35.07 -8.92
C SER A 337 21.31 33.63 -8.50
N ALA A 338 22.11 32.96 -7.65
CA ALA A 338 21.82 31.65 -7.14
C ALA A 338 20.52 31.64 -6.31
N VAL A 339 20.30 32.64 -5.46
CA VAL A 339 19.04 32.74 -4.66
C VAL A 339 17.83 32.92 -5.58
N VAL A 340 17.92 33.82 -6.56
CA VAL A 340 16.82 34.02 -7.53
C VAL A 340 16.55 32.74 -8.34
N GLN A 341 17.60 32.05 -8.81
CA GLN A 341 17.49 30.79 -9.54
C GLN A 341 16.77 29.74 -8.71
N VAL A 342 17.12 29.56 -7.44
CA VAL A 342 16.50 28.59 -6.53
C VAL A 342 15.04 28.97 -6.25
N LEU A 343 14.78 30.22 -5.87
CA LEU A 343 13.44 30.69 -5.56
C LEU A 343 12.53 30.81 -6.79
N SER A 344 13.07 30.76 -8.02
CA SER A 344 12.25 30.76 -9.23
C SER A 344 11.37 29.50 -9.38
N THR A 345 11.59 28.47 -8.55
CA THR A 345 10.73 27.29 -8.53
C THR A 345 9.67 27.39 -7.42
N PRO A 346 8.38 27.12 -7.71
CA PRO A 346 7.32 27.12 -6.71
C PRO A 346 7.61 26.26 -5.48
N LEU A 347 8.32 25.14 -5.66
CA LEU A 347 8.73 24.26 -4.58
C LEU A 347 9.67 24.96 -3.60
N MET A 348 10.75 25.55 -4.09
CA MET A 348 11.76 26.18 -3.22
C MET A 348 11.22 27.45 -2.57
N THR A 349 10.41 28.23 -3.29
CA THR A 349 9.67 29.36 -2.69
C THR A 349 8.75 28.92 -1.55
N SER A 350 8.03 27.80 -1.73
CA SER A 350 7.19 27.22 -0.66
C SER A 350 8.04 26.72 0.52
N MET A 351 9.21 26.13 0.28
CA MET A 351 10.13 25.69 1.33
C MET A 351 10.77 26.88 2.06
N ALA A 352 11.18 27.91 1.34
CA ALA A 352 11.68 29.16 1.91
C ALA A 352 10.61 29.84 2.79
N ARG A 353 9.35 29.88 2.33
CA ARG A 353 8.23 30.31 3.17
C ARG A 353 8.16 29.51 4.47
N SER A 354 8.15 28.17 4.38
CA SER A 354 8.05 27.32 5.57
C SER A 354 9.24 27.49 6.52
N ALA A 355 10.46 27.63 5.98
CA ALA A 355 11.67 27.76 6.76
C ALA A 355 11.80 29.13 7.44
N TYR A 356 11.38 30.18 6.75
CA TYR A 356 11.63 31.55 7.20
C TYR A 356 10.37 32.34 7.54
N SER A 357 9.26 32.21 6.76
CA SER A 357 8.03 32.95 7.05
C SER A 357 7.27 32.40 8.25
N ASP A 358 7.20 31.06 8.36
CA ASP A 358 6.49 30.35 9.41
C ASP A 358 7.33 30.16 10.70
N THR A 359 8.60 30.57 10.73
CA THR A 359 9.53 30.47 11.88
C THR A 359 10.16 31.84 12.23
N ASP A 360 10.92 31.89 13.31
CA ASP A 360 11.66 33.08 13.70
C ASP A 360 13.01 33.23 12.96
N ALA A 361 13.36 32.30 12.07
CA ALA A 361 14.62 32.38 11.30
C ALA A 361 14.63 33.59 10.37
N ASP A 362 15.82 34.22 10.24
CA ASP A 362 16.02 35.39 9.38
C ASP A 362 16.43 34.95 7.97
N PRO A 363 15.68 35.35 6.93
CA PRO A 363 16.03 35.03 5.56
C PRO A 363 17.30 35.72 5.02
N ILE A 364 17.84 36.73 5.72
CA ILE A 364 19.09 37.39 5.31
C ILE A 364 20.25 36.40 5.20
N GLY A 365 20.20 35.31 5.99
CA GLY A 365 21.18 34.24 5.92
C GLY A 365 21.23 33.50 4.58
N LEU A 366 20.29 33.71 3.68
CA LEU A 366 20.34 33.20 2.31
C LEU A 366 21.37 33.94 1.45
N LEU A 367 21.73 35.16 1.82
CA LEU A 367 22.72 36.02 1.16
C LEU A 367 24.15 35.86 1.71
N ASP A 368 24.28 35.10 2.80
CA ASP A 368 25.61 34.87 3.41
C ASP A 368 26.46 33.99 2.51
N GLY A 369 27.39 34.36 1.78
CA GLY A 369 28.23 33.59 0.86
C GLY A 369 28.71 32.17 1.29
N ARG A 370 28.05 31.56 2.26
CA ARG A 370 28.30 30.21 2.76
C ARG A 370 27.78 29.09 1.84
N PHE A 371 26.91 29.42 0.90
CA PHE A 371 26.40 28.47 -0.08
C PHE A 371 27.28 28.53 -1.32
N ALA A 372 27.96 27.42 -1.64
CA ALA A 372 28.91 27.38 -2.75
C ALA A 372 28.22 27.57 -4.11
N ASP A 373 26.96 27.09 -4.24
CA ASP A 373 26.18 27.16 -5.45
C ASP A 373 24.67 27.03 -5.15
N SER A 374 23.86 27.05 -6.20
CA SER A 374 22.40 26.86 -6.11
C SER A 374 22.00 25.49 -5.55
N CYS A 375 22.82 24.46 -5.75
CA CYS A 375 22.54 23.12 -5.23
C CYS A 375 22.66 23.08 -3.68
N ALA A 376 23.70 23.66 -3.14
CA ALA A 376 23.91 23.79 -1.69
C ALA A 376 22.76 24.58 -1.01
N LEU A 377 22.27 25.63 -1.70
CA LEU A 377 21.13 26.40 -1.21
C LEU A 377 19.81 25.59 -1.25
N GLU A 378 19.59 24.81 -2.30
CA GLU A 378 18.44 23.90 -2.36
C GLU A 378 18.49 22.82 -1.27
N GLU A 379 19.65 22.22 -1.03
CA GLU A 379 19.86 21.25 0.05
C GLU A 379 19.58 21.87 1.43
N HIS A 380 20.05 23.11 1.65
CA HIS A 380 19.75 23.83 2.87
C HIS A 380 18.25 24.02 3.10
N LEU A 381 17.49 24.41 2.08
CA LEU A 381 16.04 24.58 2.19
C LEU A 381 15.32 23.24 2.44
N LEU A 382 15.79 22.14 1.84
CA LEU A 382 15.28 20.80 2.08
C LEU A 382 15.55 20.32 3.50
N ASP A 383 16.76 20.59 4.05
CA ASP A 383 17.13 20.25 5.42
C ASP A 383 16.36 21.10 6.46
N ALA A 384 16.14 22.37 6.17
CA ALA A 384 15.40 23.29 7.05
C ALA A 384 13.89 23.00 7.10
N PHE A 385 13.34 22.33 6.08
CA PHE A 385 11.89 22.17 5.94
C PHE A 385 11.25 21.35 7.08
N ILE A 386 11.80 20.16 7.40
CA ILE A 386 11.24 19.30 8.46
C ILE A 386 11.35 19.95 9.84
N PRO A 387 12.52 20.45 10.27
CA PRO A 387 12.62 21.20 11.53
C PRO A 387 11.63 22.34 11.62
N ALA A 388 11.48 23.15 10.55
CA ALA A 388 10.52 24.23 10.50
C ALA A 388 9.07 23.75 10.66
N ALA A 389 8.68 22.72 9.92
CA ALA A 389 7.33 22.13 9.99
C ALA A 389 6.98 21.59 11.39
N TYR A 390 7.97 21.11 12.15
CA TYR A 390 7.77 20.60 13.50
C TYR A 390 7.95 21.67 14.60
N SER A 391 8.62 22.79 14.31
CA SER A 391 8.74 23.94 15.21
C SER A 391 7.52 24.86 15.14
N TYR A 392 6.84 24.92 13.99
CA TYR A 392 5.65 25.75 13.78
C TYR A 392 4.46 25.29 14.63
N HIS A 393 3.88 26.21 15.39
CA HIS A 393 2.67 25.99 16.20
C HIS A 393 1.50 26.71 15.52
N PRO A 394 0.58 26.01 14.84
CA PRO A 394 -0.64 26.67 14.36
C PRO A 394 -1.48 27.13 15.54
N THR A 395 -1.74 28.42 15.59
CA THR A 395 -2.49 29.12 16.66
C THR A 395 -4.02 28.90 16.58
N ALA A 396 -4.53 28.01 15.74
CA ALA A 396 -5.94 27.72 15.65
C ALA A 396 -6.33 26.59 16.61
N PRO A 397 -7.19 26.85 17.61
CA PRO A 397 -7.79 25.79 18.41
C PRO A 397 -8.89 25.12 17.59
N ASP A 398 -8.56 24.10 16.85
CA ASP A 398 -9.58 23.19 16.33
C ASP A 398 -10.05 22.28 17.46
N VAL A 399 -11.13 22.72 18.12
CA VAL A 399 -11.65 22.37 19.44
C VAL A 399 -12.21 20.93 19.54
N ARG A 400 -11.98 20.05 18.54
CA ARG A 400 -12.54 18.67 18.58
C ARG A 400 -11.59 17.54 18.22
N SER A 401 -10.29 17.76 18.17
CA SER A 401 -9.35 16.65 18.04
C SER A 401 -8.82 16.25 19.42
N THR A 402 -9.43 15.24 20.00
CA THR A 402 -9.06 14.57 21.27
C THR A 402 -7.72 13.82 21.22
N ALA A 403 -6.92 14.04 20.19
CA ALA A 403 -5.50 13.73 20.18
C ALA A 403 -4.75 15.01 20.55
N ALA A 404 -4.71 15.35 21.85
CA ALA A 404 -3.82 16.38 22.40
C ALA A 404 -2.44 16.20 21.75
N GLY A 405 -2.02 17.20 20.95
CA GLY A 405 -0.88 17.12 20.05
C GLY A 405 0.37 16.68 20.79
N ARG A 406 0.75 15.41 20.60
CA ARG A 406 2.06 14.94 21.03
C ARG A 406 3.07 15.73 20.23
N ARG A 407 3.84 16.55 20.92
CA ARG A 407 4.95 17.28 20.32
C ARG A 407 6.08 16.28 20.07
N TYR A 408 6.27 15.89 18.80
CA TYR A 408 7.48 15.17 18.40
C TYR A 408 8.63 16.18 18.33
N ARG A 409 9.79 15.81 18.83
CA ARG A 409 11.00 16.64 18.70
C ARG A 409 11.39 16.68 17.21
N PRO A 410 11.76 17.85 16.65
CA PRO A 410 12.09 17.98 15.22
C PRO A 410 13.16 16.97 14.77
N GLU A 411 14.21 16.77 15.58
CA GLU A 411 15.32 15.86 15.28
C GLU A 411 14.83 14.41 15.20
N GLN A 412 14.02 13.97 16.15
CA GLN A 412 13.45 12.61 16.16
C GLN A 412 12.51 12.39 14.96
N ALA A 413 11.68 13.37 14.65
CA ALA A 413 10.78 13.32 13.50
C ALA A 413 11.57 13.20 12.19
N GLN A 414 12.65 13.96 12.06
CA GLN A 414 13.54 13.92 10.90
C GLN A 414 14.23 12.55 10.77
N ASP A 415 14.74 11.98 11.86
CA ASP A 415 15.39 10.66 11.83
C ASP A 415 14.42 9.55 11.44
N TRP A 416 13.19 9.54 11.97
CA TRP A 416 12.16 8.59 11.57
C TRP A 416 11.75 8.75 10.11
N LEU A 417 11.59 9.99 9.62
CA LEU A 417 11.28 10.24 8.22
C LEU A 417 12.43 9.84 7.29
N ARG A 418 13.69 10.06 7.70
CA ARG A 418 14.87 9.55 6.99
C ARG A 418 14.89 8.03 6.90
N PHE A 419 14.60 7.35 8.01
CA PHE A 419 14.50 5.89 8.02
C PHE A 419 13.44 5.42 7.01
N LEU A 420 12.24 5.99 7.07
CA LEU A 420 11.14 5.63 6.16
C LEU A 420 11.49 5.91 4.70
N ALA A 421 12.09 7.07 4.40
CA ALA A 421 12.52 7.44 3.06
C ALA A 421 13.55 6.45 2.50
N ARG A 422 14.55 6.03 3.31
CA ARG A 422 15.54 5.02 2.90
C ARG A 422 14.91 3.68 2.59
N GLN A 423 13.99 3.22 3.43
CA GLN A 423 13.30 1.95 3.21
C GLN A 423 12.43 1.99 1.94
N MET A 424 11.73 3.11 1.69
CA MET A 424 10.97 3.29 0.45
C MET A 424 11.87 3.29 -0.78
N SER A 425 13.02 3.97 -0.71
CA SER A 425 14.00 3.99 -1.81
C SER A 425 14.58 2.60 -2.09
N GLN A 426 14.85 1.79 -1.05
CA GLN A 426 15.29 0.39 -1.20
C GLN A 426 14.22 -0.50 -1.86
N LEU A 427 12.95 -0.25 -1.58
CA LEU A 427 11.84 -0.95 -2.22
C LEU A 427 11.50 -0.41 -3.62
N GLY A 428 12.11 0.70 -4.03
CA GLY A 428 11.80 1.34 -5.31
C GLY A 428 10.38 1.91 -5.38
N THR A 429 9.80 2.35 -4.24
CA THR A 429 8.43 2.85 -4.15
C THR A 429 8.37 4.28 -3.62
N ARG A 430 7.36 5.04 -4.06
CA ARG A 430 6.99 6.33 -3.47
C ARG A 430 5.85 6.20 -2.45
N ASP A 431 5.26 5.01 -2.31
CA ASP A 431 4.12 4.77 -1.44
C ASP A 431 4.56 4.30 -0.05
N LEU A 432 4.22 5.08 0.97
CA LEU A 432 4.38 4.73 2.37
C LEU A 432 3.09 4.05 2.85
N ALA A 433 2.98 2.77 2.51
CA ALA A 433 1.89 1.92 2.92
C ALA A 433 2.22 1.27 4.27
N TRP A 434 1.29 1.32 5.24
CA TRP A 434 1.50 0.73 6.56
C TRP A 434 1.76 -0.79 6.49
N TRP A 435 1.22 -1.48 5.50
CA TRP A 435 1.44 -2.92 5.30
C TRP A 435 2.83 -3.24 4.73
N HIS A 436 3.52 -2.28 4.11
CA HIS A 436 4.90 -2.44 3.67
C HIS A 436 5.90 -2.50 4.83
N GLN A 437 5.51 -2.11 6.06
CA GLN A 437 6.38 -2.16 7.24
C GLN A 437 6.98 -3.55 7.47
N ALA A 438 6.23 -4.59 7.12
CA ALA A 438 6.71 -5.95 7.23
C ALA A 438 7.87 -6.29 6.26
N HIS A 439 8.07 -5.52 5.19
CA HIS A 439 9.21 -5.68 4.28
C HIS A 439 10.50 -5.07 4.86
N TYR A 440 10.39 -4.14 5.81
CA TYR A 440 11.54 -3.49 6.46
C TYR A 440 12.20 -4.38 7.51
N VAL A 441 11.56 -5.50 7.87
CA VAL A 441 12.09 -6.47 8.83
C VAL A 441 12.57 -7.71 8.09
N PRO A 442 13.78 -8.21 8.37
CA PRO A 442 14.33 -9.44 7.76
C PRO A 442 13.40 -10.63 7.93
N ARG A 443 13.35 -11.51 6.94
CA ARG A 443 12.47 -12.69 6.93
C ARG A 443 12.64 -13.57 8.16
N LEU A 444 13.91 -13.81 8.57
CA LEU A 444 14.24 -14.61 9.76
C LEU A 444 13.67 -13.95 11.03
N THR A 445 13.85 -12.65 11.21
CA THR A 445 13.32 -11.91 12.37
C THR A 445 11.80 -11.98 12.43
N ARG A 446 11.11 -11.83 11.30
CA ARG A 446 9.64 -11.98 11.23
C ARG A 446 9.20 -13.38 11.61
N GLY A 447 9.89 -14.40 11.08
CA GLY A 447 9.63 -15.79 11.43
C GLY A 447 9.84 -16.04 12.93
N LEU A 448 10.97 -15.59 13.49
CA LEU A 448 11.24 -15.71 14.92
C LEU A 448 10.17 -15.03 15.79
N LEU A 449 9.77 -13.79 15.45
CA LEU A 449 8.73 -13.07 16.20
C LEU A 449 7.38 -13.79 16.14
N ALA A 450 6.98 -14.24 14.94
CA ALA A 450 5.72 -14.99 14.79
C ALA A 450 5.80 -16.34 15.51
N GLY A 451 6.94 -17.03 15.43
CA GLY A 451 7.20 -18.29 16.13
C GLY A 451 7.15 -18.14 17.65
N LEU A 452 7.76 -17.08 18.21
CA LEU A 452 7.72 -16.81 19.65
C LEU A 452 6.29 -16.52 20.15
N VAL A 453 5.53 -15.68 19.42
CA VAL A 453 4.15 -15.37 19.81
C VAL A 453 3.27 -16.61 19.76
N SER A 454 3.37 -17.40 18.69
CA SER A 454 2.59 -18.63 18.54
C SER A 454 3.03 -19.71 19.51
N GLY A 455 4.34 -19.88 19.67
CA GLY A 455 4.92 -20.83 20.62
C GLY A 455 4.54 -20.54 22.07
N PHE A 456 4.59 -19.27 22.47
CA PHE A 456 4.15 -18.84 23.79
C PHE A 456 2.64 -19.08 24.03
N ALA A 457 1.80 -18.77 23.02
CA ALA A 457 0.37 -19.00 23.11
C ALA A 457 0.04 -20.49 23.30
N PHE A 458 0.67 -21.38 22.50
CA PHE A 458 0.46 -22.81 22.62
C PHE A 458 1.12 -23.42 23.87
N TRP A 459 2.28 -22.90 24.28
CA TRP A 459 2.90 -23.30 25.55
C TRP A 459 1.97 -22.99 26.70
N LEU A 460 1.47 -21.76 26.82
CA LEU A 460 0.59 -21.35 27.93
C LEU A 460 -0.69 -22.18 27.94
N VAL A 461 -1.29 -22.44 26.79
CA VAL A 461 -2.50 -23.25 26.69
C VAL A 461 -2.23 -24.71 27.04
N GLY A 462 -1.14 -25.29 26.56
CA GLY A 462 -0.73 -26.64 26.85
C GLY A 462 -0.43 -26.83 28.33
N GLU A 463 0.25 -25.86 28.95
CA GLU A 463 0.54 -25.81 30.39
C GLU A 463 -0.74 -25.85 31.23
N LEU A 464 -1.70 -24.96 30.90
CA LEU A 464 -2.96 -24.81 31.63
C LEU A 464 -3.94 -25.96 31.41
N ALA A 465 -3.97 -26.55 30.21
CA ALA A 465 -4.96 -27.56 29.83
C ALA A 465 -4.47 -28.99 30.09
N VAL A 466 -3.18 -29.27 29.98
CA VAL A 466 -2.64 -30.65 29.97
C VAL A 466 -1.47 -30.85 30.93
N GLY A 467 -0.68 -29.79 31.16
CA GLY A 467 0.49 -29.81 32.07
C GLY A 467 1.83 -29.47 31.42
N PRO A 468 2.91 -29.33 32.23
CA PRO A 468 4.19 -28.70 31.79
C PRO A 468 4.88 -29.36 30.63
N ALA A 469 4.94 -30.68 30.59
CA ALA A 469 5.61 -31.41 29.50
C ALA A 469 4.93 -31.19 28.14
N PHE A 470 3.60 -31.14 28.16
CA PHE A 470 2.80 -30.91 26.96
C PHE A 470 2.84 -29.44 26.53
N GLY A 471 2.80 -28.52 27.51
CA GLY A 471 2.96 -27.08 27.23
C GLY A 471 4.22 -26.81 26.45
N PHE A 472 5.37 -27.36 26.87
CA PHE A 472 6.64 -27.22 26.18
C PHE A 472 6.63 -27.83 24.77
N ALA A 473 6.11 -29.06 24.63
CA ALA A 473 6.05 -29.74 23.34
C ALA A 473 5.15 -29.00 22.32
N TYR A 474 3.96 -28.55 22.73
CA TYR A 474 3.07 -27.75 21.90
C TYR A 474 3.68 -26.39 21.55
N GLY A 475 4.25 -25.69 22.54
CA GLY A 475 4.88 -24.41 22.33
C GLY A 475 6.02 -24.49 21.30
N LEU A 476 6.89 -25.51 21.43
CA LEU A 476 8.00 -25.71 20.50
C LEU A 476 7.50 -26.08 19.09
N ALA A 477 6.60 -27.07 18.96
CA ALA A 477 6.12 -27.56 17.68
C ALA A 477 5.39 -26.45 16.90
N PHE A 478 4.44 -25.77 17.55
CA PHE A 478 3.68 -24.69 16.89
C PHE A 478 4.48 -23.41 16.71
N GLY A 479 5.44 -23.12 17.60
CA GLY A 479 6.37 -22.02 17.47
C GLY A 479 7.27 -22.19 16.25
N VAL A 480 7.88 -23.35 16.05
CA VAL A 480 8.72 -23.66 14.90
C VAL A 480 7.90 -23.65 13.60
N ALA A 481 6.73 -24.33 13.60
CA ALA A 481 5.84 -24.36 12.43
C ALA A 481 5.39 -22.95 12.00
N SER A 482 4.98 -22.13 12.96
CA SER A 482 4.58 -20.72 12.73
C SER A 482 5.75 -19.89 12.23
N GLY A 483 6.93 -20.04 12.87
CA GLY A 483 8.14 -19.34 12.48
C GLY A 483 8.53 -19.62 11.03
N LEU A 484 8.53 -20.88 10.63
CA LEU A 484 8.83 -21.28 9.25
C LEU A 484 7.77 -20.78 8.27
N ALA A 485 6.48 -20.97 8.60
CA ALA A 485 5.39 -20.55 7.73
C ALA A 485 5.40 -19.04 7.47
N HIS A 486 5.62 -18.21 8.52
CA HIS A 486 5.63 -16.75 8.39
C HIS A 486 6.96 -16.18 7.88
N GLY A 487 8.07 -16.87 8.11
CA GLY A 487 9.37 -16.50 7.54
C GLY A 487 9.46 -16.71 6.04
N LEU A 488 8.81 -17.77 5.53
CA LEU A 488 8.82 -18.14 4.11
C LEU A 488 7.64 -17.57 3.32
N ALA A 489 6.55 -17.16 3.99
CA ALA A 489 5.37 -16.65 3.32
C ALA A 489 5.61 -15.29 2.65
N SER A 490 4.96 -15.07 1.51
CA SER A 490 4.81 -13.76 0.90
C SER A 490 3.90 -12.88 1.75
N LEU A 491 4.25 -11.60 1.90
CA LEU A 491 3.44 -10.63 2.62
C LEU A 491 2.16 -10.32 1.84
N ARG A 492 1.06 -10.18 2.56
CA ARG A 492 -0.27 -9.91 1.98
C ARG A 492 -0.59 -8.43 2.03
N GLU A 493 -1.34 -7.99 1.04
CA GLU A 493 -2.01 -6.69 1.06
C GLU A 493 -3.22 -6.71 2.00
N PRO A 494 -3.67 -5.54 2.48
CA PRO A 494 -4.83 -5.44 3.36
C PRO A 494 -6.07 -6.09 2.78
N SER A 495 -6.82 -6.78 3.62
CA SER A 495 -8.11 -7.34 3.24
C SER A 495 -9.22 -6.30 3.42
N HIS A 496 -10.15 -6.27 2.49
CA HIS A 496 -11.26 -5.32 2.47
C HIS A 496 -12.53 -6.03 2.93
N VAL A 497 -12.94 -5.78 4.16
CA VAL A 497 -14.13 -6.43 4.75
C VAL A 497 -15.00 -5.40 5.46
N GLU A 498 -16.28 -5.37 5.11
CA GLU A 498 -17.31 -4.65 5.86
C GLU A 498 -18.32 -5.65 6.41
N ILE A 499 -18.57 -5.60 7.72
CA ILE A 499 -19.57 -6.46 8.37
C ILE A 499 -20.96 -5.89 8.07
N ARG A 500 -21.69 -6.47 7.12
CA ARG A 500 -23.10 -6.15 6.81
C ARG A 500 -24.00 -7.31 7.18
N PHE A 501 -24.93 -7.09 8.12
CA PHE A 501 -25.88 -8.12 8.53
C PHE A 501 -27.07 -8.29 7.58
N ARG A 502 -27.44 -7.27 6.82
CA ARG A 502 -28.60 -7.33 5.88
C ARG A 502 -28.17 -7.80 4.50
N GLY A 503 -28.87 -8.81 3.96
CA GLY A 503 -28.67 -9.34 2.60
C GLY A 503 -27.61 -10.43 2.44
N THR A 504 -26.92 -10.82 3.53
CA THR A 504 -25.80 -11.78 3.50
C THR A 504 -26.15 -13.19 3.99
N ILE A 505 -27.37 -13.39 4.48
CA ILE A 505 -27.83 -14.69 5.01
C ILE A 505 -27.79 -15.80 3.93
N LYS A 506 -28.18 -15.51 2.69
CA LYS A 506 -28.15 -16.50 1.60
C LYS A 506 -26.74 -17.00 1.26
N PRO A 507 -25.73 -16.13 1.05
CA PRO A 507 -24.34 -16.57 0.90
C PRO A 507 -23.81 -17.36 2.12
N PHE A 508 -24.14 -16.93 3.34
CA PHE A 508 -23.78 -17.64 4.56
C PHE A 508 -24.35 -19.05 4.57
N LEU A 509 -25.67 -19.22 4.40
CA LEU A 509 -26.35 -20.53 4.41
C LEU A 509 -25.77 -21.46 3.35
N ARG A 510 -25.53 -20.97 2.13
CA ARG A 510 -24.94 -21.79 1.06
C ARG A 510 -23.57 -22.33 1.44
N ARG A 511 -22.75 -21.55 2.13
CA ARG A 511 -21.39 -21.97 2.50
C ARG A 511 -21.36 -22.73 3.80
N PHE A 512 -22.28 -22.43 4.70
CA PHE A 512 -22.54 -23.26 5.87
C PHE A 512 -22.89 -24.70 5.47
N THR A 513 -23.77 -24.88 4.48
CA THR A 513 -24.13 -26.24 4.00
C THR A 513 -22.94 -26.96 3.38
N VAL A 514 -22.06 -26.27 2.63
CA VAL A 514 -20.82 -26.86 2.11
C VAL A 514 -19.89 -27.31 3.24
N GLY A 515 -19.66 -26.44 4.23
CA GLY A 515 -18.84 -26.78 5.39
C GLY A 515 -19.44 -27.92 6.22
N LEU A 516 -20.75 -27.90 6.44
CA LEU A 516 -21.47 -28.96 7.13
C LEU A 516 -21.26 -30.30 6.41
N SER A 517 -21.42 -30.33 5.08
CA SER A 517 -21.23 -31.55 4.29
C SER A 517 -19.81 -32.09 4.39
N ILE A 518 -18.79 -31.21 4.32
CA ILE A 518 -17.38 -31.59 4.48
C ILE A 518 -17.14 -32.16 5.88
N GLY A 519 -17.62 -31.50 6.93
CA GLY A 519 -17.44 -31.94 8.30
C GLY A 519 -18.14 -33.29 8.61
N LEU A 520 -19.36 -33.53 8.06
CA LEU A 520 -20.05 -34.80 8.19
C LEU A 520 -19.29 -35.94 7.50
N VAL A 521 -18.79 -35.70 6.30
CA VAL A 521 -17.96 -36.71 5.58
C VAL A 521 -16.71 -37.04 6.37
N LEU A 522 -16.03 -36.05 6.93
CA LEU A 522 -14.84 -36.26 7.76
C LEU A 522 -15.17 -37.04 9.03
N GLY A 523 -16.24 -36.67 9.73
CA GLY A 523 -16.69 -37.40 10.92
C GLY A 523 -16.96 -38.87 10.65
N LEU A 524 -17.56 -39.16 9.50
CA LEU A 524 -17.82 -40.56 9.04
C LEU A 524 -16.53 -41.29 8.66
N VAL A 525 -15.62 -40.64 7.92
CA VAL A 525 -14.33 -41.25 7.53
C VAL A 525 -13.50 -41.65 8.72
N PHE A 526 -13.54 -40.86 9.81
CA PHE A 526 -12.83 -41.17 11.04
C PHE A 526 -13.60 -42.09 12.00
N VAL A 527 -14.73 -42.62 11.57
CA VAL A 527 -15.56 -43.58 12.36
C VAL A 527 -15.89 -43.02 13.74
N LEU A 528 -16.22 -41.71 13.82
CA LEU A 528 -16.62 -41.07 15.05
C LEU A 528 -18.03 -41.51 15.48
N PRO A 529 -18.38 -41.51 16.77
CA PRO A 529 -19.74 -41.73 17.23
C PRO A 529 -20.74 -40.73 16.58
N ASP A 530 -21.99 -41.15 16.36
CA ASP A 530 -22.98 -40.36 15.60
C ASP A 530 -23.15 -38.92 16.11
N GLY A 531 -23.12 -38.72 17.42
CA GLY A 531 -23.15 -37.38 18.01
C GLY A 531 -21.94 -36.52 17.69
N ALA A 532 -20.75 -37.13 17.62
CA ALA A 532 -19.51 -36.43 17.26
C ALA A 532 -19.46 -36.10 15.75
N VAL A 533 -19.99 -36.97 14.89
CA VAL A 533 -20.10 -36.68 13.44
C VAL A 533 -20.94 -35.42 13.19
N LEU A 534 -22.10 -35.31 13.86
CA LEU A 534 -22.97 -34.15 13.71
C LEU A 534 -22.27 -32.87 14.28
N ALA A 535 -21.60 -32.98 15.43
CA ALA A 535 -20.90 -31.87 16.02
C ALA A 535 -19.76 -31.35 15.11
N VAL A 536 -18.95 -32.25 14.55
CA VAL A 536 -17.91 -31.91 13.56
C VAL A 536 -18.52 -31.28 12.31
N GLY A 537 -19.64 -31.80 11.82
CA GLY A 537 -20.36 -31.21 10.69
C GLY A 537 -20.82 -29.79 10.94
N LEU A 538 -21.48 -29.55 12.07
CA LEU A 538 -21.97 -28.23 12.46
C LEU A 538 -20.83 -27.22 12.66
N THR A 539 -19.71 -27.65 13.26
CA THR A 539 -18.55 -26.78 13.49
C THR A 539 -17.88 -26.38 12.19
N PHE A 540 -17.71 -27.31 11.22
CA PHE A 540 -17.20 -26.99 9.89
C PHE A 540 -18.16 -26.11 9.12
N GLY A 541 -19.47 -26.34 9.22
CA GLY A 541 -20.49 -25.50 8.63
C GLY A 541 -20.39 -24.06 9.13
N LEU A 542 -20.33 -23.90 10.46
CA LEU A 542 -20.19 -22.59 11.08
C LEU A 542 -18.86 -21.90 10.71
N ALA A 543 -17.75 -22.65 10.70
CA ALA A 543 -16.44 -22.14 10.33
C ALA A 543 -16.42 -21.58 8.90
N VAL A 544 -16.88 -22.38 7.94
CA VAL A 544 -16.88 -21.98 6.52
C VAL A 544 -17.92 -20.91 6.25
N GLY A 545 -19.09 -21.00 6.86
CA GLY A 545 -20.15 -19.98 6.73
C GLY A 545 -19.74 -18.63 7.28
N LEU A 546 -19.23 -18.59 8.50
CA LEU A 546 -18.80 -17.38 9.19
C LEU A 546 -17.61 -16.72 8.49
N HIS A 547 -16.63 -17.52 8.07
CA HIS A 547 -15.45 -17.04 7.39
C HIS A 547 -15.78 -16.27 6.11
N VAL A 548 -16.74 -16.74 5.35
CA VAL A 548 -17.13 -16.10 4.10
C VAL A 548 -18.17 -15.01 4.29
N TRP A 549 -18.97 -15.10 5.34
CA TRP A 549 -19.90 -14.04 5.69
C TRP A 549 -19.18 -12.74 6.09
N LEU A 550 -17.99 -12.88 6.64
CA LEU A 550 -17.14 -11.76 7.06
C LEU A 550 -16.30 -11.16 5.90
N ASP A 551 -16.28 -11.78 4.73
CA ASP A 551 -15.45 -11.39 3.58
C ASP A 551 -16.25 -10.63 2.51
N ILE A 552 -17.12 -9.67 2.92
CA ILE A 552 -17.97 -8.89 2.02
C ILE A 552 -17.30 -7.54 1.73
N PRO A 553 -17.29 -7.12 0.44
CA PRO A 553 -16.64 -5.88 0.03
C PRO A 553 -17.30 -4.62 0.64
N ALA A 554 -16.50 -3.65 0.99
CA ALA A 554 -16.92 -2.41 1.62
C ALA A 554 -17.29 -1.30 0.61
N ASP A 555 -17.90 -0.22 1.14
CA ASP A 555 -18.39 0.93 0.37
C ASP A 555 -17.24 1.84 -0.11
N VAL A 556 -17.21 2.17 -1.40
CA VAL A 556 -16.15 2.94 -2.07
C VAL A 556 -15.93 4.31 -1.46
N ALA A 557 -17.02 5.01 -1.11
CA ALA A 557 -16.96 6.38 -0.63
C ALA A 557 -16.27 6.53 0.74
N ARG A 558 -16.21 5.45 1.54
CA ARG A 558 -15.70 5.50 2.92
C ARG A 558 -14.24 5.09 3.08
N MET A 559 -13.56 4.64 2.02
CA MET A 559 -12.22 4.05 2.10
C MET A 559 -11.07 4.95 1.62
N SER A 560 -11.22 6.24 1.65
CA SER A 560 -10.24 7.18 1.11
C SER A 560 -9.08 7.54 2.06
N SER A 561 -8.94 6.86 3.23
CA SER A 561 -7.85 7.23 4.15
C SER A 561 -7.08 6.01 4.69
N PRO A 562 -5.73 6.13 4.87
CA PRO A 562 -4.89 5.06 5.41
C PRO A 562 -5.33 4.55 6.78
N ALA A 563 -5.89 5.42 7.61
CA ALA A 563 -6.41 5.07 8.93
C ALA A 563 -7.67 4.19 8.86
N VAL A 564 -8.54 4.45 7.88
CA VAL A 564 -9.74 3.64 7.64
C VAL A 564 -9.35 2.27 7.12
N VAL A 565 -8.43 2.18 6.16
CA VAL A 565 -7.90 0.91 5.64
C VAL A 565 -7.31 0.07 6.76
N LEU A 566 -6.49 0.68 7.65
CA LEU A 566 -5.93 -0.01 8.81
C LEU A 566 -7.03 -0.49 9.79
N LYS A 567 -8.02 0.35 10.07
CA LYS A 567 -9.13 -0.02 10.97
C LYS A 567 -9.92 -1.20 10.42
N GLN A 568 -10.19 -1.21 9.12
CA GLN A 568 -10.95 -2.29 8.46
C GLN A 568 -10.15 -3.59 8.41
N ASP A 569 -8.88 -3.56 8.01
CA ASP A 569 -8.04 -4.76 8.02
C ASP A 569 -7.82 -5.29 9.44
N ARG A 570 -7.75 -4.41 10.46
CA ARG A 570 -7.73 -4.81 11.87
C ARG A 570 -9.00 -5.56 12.27
N ILE A 571 -10.18 -5.02 11.93
CA ILE A 571 -11.45 -5.68 12.21
C ILE A 571 -11.52 -7.01 11.46
N ALA A 572 -11.18 -7.03 10.17
CA ALA A 572 -11.14 -8.24 9.36
C ALA A 572 -10.19 -9.30 9.93
N THR A 573 -9.01 -8.89 10.38
CA THR A 573 -8.03 -9.79 10.98
C THR A 573 -8.53 -10.37 12.31
N LEU A 574 -9.10 -9.54 13.19
CA LEU A 574 -9.62 -9.99 14.48
C LEU A 574 -10.85 -10.91 14.31
N THR A 575 -11.76 -10.58 13.41
CA THR A 575 -12.93 -11.43 13.12
C THR A 575 -12.52 -12.76 12.48
N PHE A 576 -11.50 -12.73 11.60
CA PHE A 576 -10.92 -13.94 11.05
C PHE A 576 -10.28 -14.81 12.14
N GLY A 577 -9.45 -14.23 13.02
CA GLY A 577 -8.84 -14.91 14.13
C GLY A 577 -9.88 -15.51 15.10
N LEU A 578 -10.94 -14.74 15.39
CA LEU A 578 -12.04 -15.21 16.24
C LEU A 578 -12.83 -16.36 15.61
N SER A 579 -13.18 -16.25 14.33
CA SER A 579 -13.88 -17.34 13.63
C SER A 579 -13.04 -18.61 13.55
N PHE A 580 -11.73 -18.45 13.34
CA PHE A 580 -10.78 -19.56 13.36
C PHE A 580 -10.64 -20.17 14.77
N ALA A 581 -10.57 -19.33 15.79
CA ALA A 581 -10.52 -19.75 17.20
C ALA A 581 -11.76 -20.56 17.61
N LEU A 582 -12.94 -20.05 17.26
CA LEU A 582 -14.21 -20.74 17.55
C LEU A 582 -14.30 -22.08 16.84
N SER A 583 -13.97 -22.09 15.54
CA SER A 583 -14.01 -23.32 14.74
C SER A 583 -13.05 -24.38 15.28
N PHE A 584 -11.84 -23.97 15.57
CA PHE A 584 -10.80 -24.84 16.05
C PHE A 584 -11.10 -25.34 17.47
N GLY A 585 -11.58 -24.43 18.32
CA GLY A 585 -11.98 -24.73 19.68
C GLY A 585 -13.13 -25.74 19.74
N LEU A 586 -14.14 -25.57 18.90
CA LEU A 586 -15.26 -26.51 18.79
C LEU A 586 -14.80 -27.89 18.28
N ILE A 587 -13.96 -27.95 17.25
CA ILE A 587 -13.42 -29.20 16.72
C ILE A 587 -12.59 -29.93 17.78
N TYR A 588 -11.69 -29.21 18.44
CA TYR A 588 -10.84 -29.78 19.48
C TYR A 588 -11.66 -30.21 20.69
N GLY A 589 -12.59 -29.37 21.16
CA GLY A 589 -13.44 -29.67 22.30
C GLY A 589 -14.34 -30.87 22.06
N THR A 590 -14.94 -31.00 20.86
CA THR A 590 -15.76 -32.16 20.49
C THR A 590 -14.92 -33.43 20.36
N ALA A 591 -13.76 -33.37 19.71
CA ALA A 591 -12.85 -34.50 19.61
C ALA A 591 -12.42 -34.98 21.01
N TYR A 592 -12.11 -34.05 21.92
CA TYR A 592 -11.70 -34.37 23.31
C TYR A 592 -12.82 -35.03 24.12
N VAL A 593 -14.06 -34.57 23.96
CA VAL A 593 -15.23 -35.14 24.69
C VAL A 593 -15.59 -36.56 24.23
N PHE A 594 -15.42 -36.85 22.92
CA PHE A 594 -15.90 -38.11 22.32
C PHE A 594 -14.79 -39.16 22.13
N THR A 595 -13.53 -38.88 22.41
CA THR A 595 -12.44 -39.86 22.37
C THR A 595 -12.37 -40.63 23.71
N ASP A 596 -12.78 -41.89 23.71
CA ASP A 596 -12.57 -42.79 24.83
C ASP A 596 -11.06 -43.08 24.99
N SER A 597 -10.58 -43.05 26.23
CA SER A 597 -9.16 -43.09 26.61
C SER A 597 -8.38 -44.35 26.08
N ARG A 598 -9.10 -45.41 25.72
CA ARG A 598 -8.51 -46.66 25.24
C ARG A 598 -8.32 -46.72 23.70
N VAL A 599 -9.09 -45.94 22.91
CA VAL A 599 -9.09 -45.98 21.45
C VAL A 599 -8.58 -44.66 20.86
N GLY A 600 -8.63 -43.55 21.59
CA GLY A 600 -8.45 -42.22 21.12
C GLY A 600 -6.99 -41.80 20.85
N GLY A 601 -6.00 -42.35 21.57
CA GLY A 601 -4.62 -41.92 21.46
C GLY A 601 -4.02 -41.99 20.05
N PRO A 602 -4.10 -43.14 19.35
CA PRO A 602 -3.53 -43.28 18.00
C PRO A 602 -4.27 -42.47 16.92
N ILE A 603 -5.56 -42.16 17.15
CA ILE A 603 -6.41 -41.48 16.15
C ILE A 603 -6.42 -39.96 16.36
N PHE A 604 -6.21 -39.51 17.60
CA PHE A 604 -6.30 -38.09 17.96
C PHE A 604 -5.26 -37.20 17.23
N GLY A 605 -4.03 -37.64 17.14
CA GLY A 605 -2.98 -36.91 16.41
C GLY A 605 -3.28 -36.71 14.93
N PRO A 606 -3.62 -37.78 14.17
CA PRO A 606 -4.02 -37.68 12.77
C PRO A 606 -5.26 -36.81 12.54
N VAL A 607 -6.28 -36.90 13.42
CA VAL A 607 -7.50 -36.06 13.33
C VAL A 607 -7.18 -34.59 13.56
N LEU A 608 -6.35 -34.30 14.54
CA LEU A 608 -5.89 -32.94 14.81
C LEU A 608 -5.05 -32.39 13.64
N GLY A 609 -4.10 -33.16 13.15
CA GLY A 609 -3.28 -32.82 11.99
C GLY A 609 -4.10 -32.54 10.73
N LEU A 610 -5.10 -33.36 10.43
CA LEU A 610 -6.00 -33.19 9.30
C LEU A 610 -6.92 -31.97 9.48
N SER A 611 -7.41 -31.72 10.70
CA SER A 611 -8.21 -30.54 11.02
C SER A 611 -7.40 -29.25 10.79
N PHE A 612 -6.12 -29.24 11.15
CA PHE A 612 -5.21 -28.14 10.82
C PHE A 612 -5.02 -28.00 9.29
N ALA A 613 -4.73 -29.08 8.59
CA ALA A 613 -4.52 -29.06 7.14
C ALA A 613 -5.75 -28.50 6.40
N LEU A 614 -6.94 -28.94 6.78
CA LEU A 614 -8.20 -28.49 6.19
C LEU A 614 -8.51 -27.04 6.55
N SER A 615 -8.36 -26.65 7.82
CA SER A 615 -8.61 -25.28 8.26
C SER A 615 -7.66 -24.29 7.57
N PHE A 616 -6.37 -24.61 7.46
CA PHE A 616 -5.41 -23.79 6.72
C PHE A 616 -5.60 -23.87 5.20
N GLY A 617 -5.96 -25.04 4.67
CA GLY A 617 -6.26 -25.23 3.27
C GLY A 617 -7.50 -24.43 2.83
N ILE A 618 -8.59 -24.50 3.60
CA ILE A 618 -9.84 -23.75 3.35
C ILE A 618 -9.59 -22.25 3.56
N ALA A 619 -8.93 -21.85 4.63
CA ALA A 619 -8.57 -20.47 4.86
C ALA A 619 -7.68 -19.91 3.74
N GLY A 620 -6.73 -20.69 3.25
CA GLY A 620 -5.91 -20.36 2.09
C GLY A 620 -6.70 -20.28 0.79
N ALA A 621 -7.63 -21.19 0.55
CA ALA A 621 -8.47 -21.23 -0.64
C ALA A 621 -9.48 -20.07 -0.69
N VAL A 622 -10.04 -19.70 0.45
CA VAL A 622 -11.02 -18.60 0.56
C VAL A 622 -10.35 -17.23 0.52
N ALA A 623 -9.15 -17.11 1.12
CA ALA A 623 -8.41 -15.83 1.16
C ALA A 623 -7.67 -15.51 -0.14
N GLY A 624 -7.60 -16.42 -1.10
CA GLY A 624 -6.74 -16.28 -2.26
C GLY A 624 -7.40 -16.60 -3.59
N ALA A 625 -8.20 -15.70 -4.12
CA ALA A 625 -8.50 -15.68 -5.56
C ALA A 625 -7.27 -15.25 -6.40
N GLY A 626 -6.10 -14.98 -5.79
CA GLY A 626 -4.86 -14.56 -6.45
C GLY A 626 -3.69 -15.54 -6.26
N MET A 627 -2.64 -15.42 -7.07
CA MET A 627 -1.47 -16.34 -7.14
C MET A 627 -0.72 -16.58 -5.80
N GLY A 628 -0.97 -15.77 -4.76
CA GLY A 628 -0.39 -15.95 -3.41
C GLY A 628 -0.88 -17.19 -2.64
N TRP A 629 -2.01 -17.78 -3.05
CA TRP A 629 -2.60 -18.97 -2.41
C TRP A 629 -1.69 -20.21 -2.47
N LEU A 630 -0.96 -20.38 -3.55
CA LEU A 630 -0.14 -21.59 -3.77
C LEU A 630 1.06 -21.70 -2.78
N GLY A 631 1.56 -20.59 -2.25
CA GLY A 631 2.68 -20.59 -1.30
C GLY A 631 2.26 -20.80 0.15
N TYR A 632 1.40 -19.92 0.68
CA TYR A 632 1.05 -19.94 2.11
C TYR A 632 0.08 -21.05 2.49
N GLY A 633 -0.95 -21.29 1.69
CA GLY A 633 -1.95 -22.34 1.98
C GLY A 633 -1.34 -23.73 2.02
N ARG A 634 -0.44 -24.06 1.10
CA ARG A 634 0.26 -25.35 1.08
C ARG A 634 1.30 -25.48 2.19
N MET A 635 2.12 -24.45 2.36
CA MET A 635 3.17 -24.47 3.38
C MET A 635 2.59 -24.47 4.79
N GLY A 636 1.57 -23.63 5.05
CA GLY A 636 0.84 -23.62 6.31
C GLY A 636 0.16 -24.97 6.58
N ALA A 637 -0.59 -25.50 5.61
CA ALA A 637 -1.24 -26.80 5.76
C ALA A 637 -0.25 -27.92 6.09
N LEU A 638 0.89 -28.00 5.39
CA LEU A 638 1.92 -29.03 5.63
C LEU A 638 2.62 -28.86 6.98
N THR A 639 3.06 -27.65 7.33
CA THR A 639 3.81 -27.42 8.57
C THR A 639 2.94 -27.60 9.80
N TYR A 640 1.72 -27.07 9.79
CA TYR A 640 0.81 -27.16 10.93
C TYR A 640 0.16 -28.54 11.06
N SER A 641 -0.11 -29.25 9.95
CA SER A 641 -0.58 -30.64 10.05
C SER A 641 0.50 -31.58 10.63
N ALA A 642 1.75 -31.39 10.24
CA ALA A 642 2.86 -32.14 10.80
C ALA A 642 3.03 -31.82 12.31
N ALA A 643 2.99 -30.53 12.69
CA ALA A 643 3.07 -30.11 14.09
C ALA A 643 1.89 -30.66 14.90
N GLY A 644 0.67 -30.63 14.38
CA GLY A 644 -0.54 -31.18 15.00
C GLY A 644 -0.48 -32.70 15.18
N ALA A 645 0.00 -33.43 14.17
CA ALA A 645 0.17 -34.88 14.25
C ALA A 645 1.23 -35.27 15.28
N ILE A 646 2.37 -34.59 15.36
CA ILE A 646 3.42 -34.83 16.34
C ILE A 646 2.91 -34.51 17.75
N ALA A 647 2.32 -33.33 17.94
CA ALA A 647 1.84 -32.90 19.24
C ALA A 647 0.68 -33.75 19.75
N GLY A 648 -0.28 -34.11 18.87
CA GLY A 648 -1.41 -34.97 19.21
C GLY A 648 -1.03 -36.42 19.50
N GLY A 649 0.02 -36.96 18.82
CA GLY A 649 0.55 -38.28 19.10
C GLY A 649 1.23 -38.41 20.47
N LEU A 650 1.69 -37.30 21.03
CA LEU A 650 2.34 -37.25 22.37
C LEU A 650 1.33 -37.04 23.51
N ALA A 651 0.08 -36.65 23.20
CA ALA A 651 -0.93 -36.25 24.20
C ALA A 651 -2.08 -37.27 24.28
N SER A 652 -2.08 -38.09 25.29
CA SER A 652 -3.25 -38.93 25.66
C SER A 652 -3.65 -38.63 27.10
N PRO A 653 -4.47 -37.60 27.38
CA PRO A 653 -4.98 -37.38 28.71
C PRO A 653 -6.22 -38.25 28.99
N PRO A 654 -6.32 -38.91 30.13
CA PRO A 654 -7.49 -39.69 30.51
C PRO A 654 -8.48 -38.82 31.30
N VAL A 655 -9.39 -38.11 30.66
CA VAL A 655 -10.49 -37.44 31.40
C VAL A 655 -11.73 -37.26 30.53
N ASN A 656 -12.79 -37.96 30.85
CA ASN A 656 -14.12 -37.89 30.26
C ASN A 656 -14.97 -36.81 30.96
N SER A 657 -14.70 -35.52 30.72
CA SER A 657 -15.51 -34.42 31.23
C SER A 657 -15.84 -33.42 30.15
N VAL A 658 -17.14 -33.24 29.90
CA VAL A 658 -17.64 -32.22 28.96
C VAL A 658 -17.12 -30.82 29.31
N VAL A 659 -17.01 -30.52 30.60
CA VAL A 659 -16.53 -29.23 31.08
C VAL A 659 -15.05 -29.04 30.74
N LEU A 660 -14.22 -30.08 30.95
CA LEU A 660 -12.80 -30.01 30.63
C LEU A 660 -12.54 -29.97 29.10
N GLY A 661 -13.31 -30.73 28.34
CA GLY A 661 -13.24 -30.71 26.87
C GLY A 661 -13.64 -29.37 26.27
N THR A 662 -14.66 -28.71 26.79
CA THR A 662 -15.06 -27.36 26.33
C THR A 662 -14.04 -26.30 26.75
N ALA A 663 -13.47 -26.37 27.95
CA ALA A 663 -12.43 -25.47 28.41
C ALA A 663 -11.14 -25.65 27.58
N ALA A 664 -10.71 -26.90 27.35
CA ALA A 664 -9.57 -27.20 26.50
C ALA A 664 -9.83 -26.73 25.04
N GLY A 665 -11.02 -26.98 24.49
CA GLY A 665 -11.41 -26.50 23.18
C GLY A 665 -11.33 -24.98 23.06
N LEU A 666 -11.83 -24.23 24.02
CA LEU A 666 -11.80 -22.78 24.02
C LEU A 666 -10.35 -22.24 24.09
N THR A 667 -9.52 -22.79 24.96
CA THR A 667 -8.13 -22.36 25.14
C THR A 667 -7.27 -22.67 23.92
N PHE A 668 -7.37 -23.88 23.36
CA PHE A 668 -6.68 -24.23 22.11
C PHE A 668 -7.20 -23.42 20.90
N GLY A 669 -8.50 -23.13 20.88
CA GLY A 669 -9.09 -22.27 19.86
C GLY A 669 -8.50 -20.86 19.89
N ILE A 670 -8.34 -20.26 21.06
CA ILE A 670 -7.71 -18.94 21.22
C ILE A 670 -6.25 -18.97 20.74
N ALA A 671 -5.47 -20.00 21.09
CA ALA A 671 -4.09 -20.14 20.63
C ALA A 671 -4.01 -20.30 19.10
N ALA A 672 -4.89 -21.11 18.51
CA ALA A 672 -4.98 -21.28 17.06
C ALA A 672 -5.35 -19.97 16.35
N GLY A 673 -6.29 -19.19 16.90
CA GLY A 673 -6.61 -17.85 16.41
C GLY A 673 -5.41 -16.90 16.44
N ALA A 674 -4.61 -16.93 17.52
CA ALA A 674 -3.39 -16.12 17.65
C ALA A 674 -2.32 -16.47 16.61
N VAL A 675 -2.19 -17.73 16.22
CA VAL A 675 -1.25 -18.18 15.16
C VAL A 675 -1.59 -17.58 13.79
N VAL A 676 -2.87 -17.39 13.51
CA VAL A 676 -3.31 -16.89 12.20
C VAL A 676 -3.17 -15.36 12.09
N LEU A 677 -3.15 -14.63 13.19
CA LEU A 677 -3.06 -13.17 13.16
C LEU A 677 -1.85 -12.64 12.37
N PRO A 678 -0.61 -13.16 12.54
CA PRO A 678 0.56 -12.70 11.77
C PRO A 678 0.46 -12.97 10.27
N SER A 679 -0.43 -13.86 9.82
CA SER A 679 -0.62 -14.16 8.40
C SER A 679 -1.37 -13.06 7.63
N ARG A 680 -2.02 -12.14 8.35
CA ARG A 680 -2.75 -11.00 7.80
C ARG A 680 -1.90 -9.73 7.82
N ALA A 681 -2.22 -8.78 6.96
CA ALA A 681 -1.47 -7.53 6.85
C ALA A 681 -1.37 -6.78 8.19
N TRP A 682 -2.46 -6.66 8.94
CA TRP A 682 -2.47 -6.01 10.24
C TRP A 682 -1.59 -6.72 11.28
N GLY A 683 -1.64 -8.04 11.35
CA GLY A 683 -0.82 -8.79 12.30
C GLY A 683 0.68 -8.67 11.97
N ALA A 684 1.06 -8.82 10.70
CA ALA A 684 2.43 -8.60 10.24
C ALA A 684 2.91 -7.16 10.52
N TYR A 685 2.03 -6.16 10.31
CA TYR A 685 2.29 -4.77 10.66
C TYR A 685 2.54 -4.58 12.16
N VAL A 686 1.71 -5.16 13.02
CA VAL A 686 1.86 -5.04 14.48
C VAL A 686 3.22 -5.58 14.94
N LEU A 687 3.60 -6.79 14.50
CA LEU A 687 4.89 -7.39 14.83
C LEU A 687 6.07 -6.55 14.34
N SER A 688 6.02 -6.12 13.08
CA SER A 688 7.09 -5.32 12.48
C SER A 688 7.20 -3.94 13.12
N ARG A 689 6.06 -3.29 13.38
CA ARG A 689 6.02 -1.99 14.06
C ARG A 689 6.61 -2.07 15.47
N THR A 690 6.25 -3.08 16.26
CA THR A 690 6.78 -3.22 17.62
C THR A 690 8.28 -3.45 17.61
N TRP A 691 8.79 -4.28 16.70
CA TRP A 691 10.22 -4.52 16.52
C TRP A 691 10.99 -3.26 16.15
N LEU A 692 10.54 -2.54 15.11
CA LEU A 692 11.21 -1.32 14.63
C LEU A 692 11.12 -0.17 15.65
N ALA A 693 10.01 -0.09 16.40
CA ALA A 693 9.86 0.89 17.48
C ALA A 693 10.75 0.58 18.69
N ALA A 694 10.93 -0.71 19.05
CA ALA A 694 11.87 -1.12 20.08
C ALA A 694 13.33 -0.80 19.73
N GLN A 695 13.67 -0.80 18.44
CA GLN A 695 14.97 -0.36 17.92
C GLN A 695 15.09 1.18 17.80
N GLY A 696 14.06 1.95 18.13
CA GLY A 696 14.06 3.42 18.02
C GLY A 696 13.95 3.93 16.57
N GLN A 697 13.84 3.06 15.56
CA GLN A 697 13.83 3.43 14.15
C GLN A 697 12.52 4.10 13.70
N GLN A 698 11.44 3.94 14.47
CA GLN A 698 10.15 4.59 14.23
C GLN A 698 9.36 4.76 15.55
N PRO A 699 8.32 5.61 15.59
CA PRO A 699 7.53 5.81 16.79
C PRO A 699 6.60 4.62 17.07
N TRP A 700 6.31 4.34 18.34
CA TRP A 700 5.35 3.32 18.78
C TRP A 700 3.95 3.51 18.18
N ARG A 701 3.53 4.74 17.91
CA ARG A 701 2.24 5.09 17.27
C ARG A 701 2.47 5.62 15.86
N LEU A 702 3.02 4.76 14.99
CA LEU A 702 3.39 5.15 13.62
C LEU A 702 2.28 5.88 12.87
N MET A 703 1.04 5.34 12.84
CA MET A 703 -0.06 5.97 12.09
C MET A 703 -0.43 7.37 12.63
N ALA A 704 -0.32 7.58 13.93
CA ALA A 704 -0.53 8.91 14.52
C ALA A 704 0.58 9.89 14.11
N PHE A 705 1.82 9.41 14.02
CA PHE A 705 2.95 10.20 13.53
C PHE A 705 2.81 10.53 12.04
N LEU A 706 2.43 9.56 11.20
CA LEU A 706 2.20 9.79 9.77
C LEU A 706 1.05 10.78 9.53
N ALA A 707 -0.04 10.67 10.29
CA ALA A 707 -1.13 11.63 10.24
C ALA A 707 -0.71 13.03 10.72
N ASP A 708 0.20 13.13 11.68
CA ASP A 708 0.78 14.40 12.12
C ASP A 708 1.71 14.98 11.05
N ALA A 709 2.59 14.18 10.46
CA ALA A 709 3.46 14.58 9.36
C ALA A 709 2.64 15.03 8.12
N HIS A 710 1.50 14.39 7.85
CA HIS A 710 0.57 14.81 6.80
C HIS A 710 -0.06 16.18 7.13
N ARG A 711 -0.58 16.40 8.35
CA ARG A 711 -1.13 17.70 8.76
C ARG A 711 -0.10 18.84 8.70
N ARG A 712 1.17 18.54 8.96
CA ARG A 712 2.29 19.48 8.85
C ARG A 712 2.78 19.68 7.41
N GLY A 713 2.19 19.00 6.44
CA GLY A 713 2.52 19.14 5.03
C GLY A 713 3.83 18.47 4.60
N VAL A 714 4.44 17.61 5.43
CA VAL A 714 5.62 16.82 5.06
C VAL A 714 5.21 15.63 4.17
N LEU A 715 4.10 14.99 4.51
CA LEU A 715 3.49 13.93 3.71
C LEU A 715 2.24 14.42 3.00
N ARG A 716 1.86 13.73 1.92
CA ARG A 716 0.55 13.85 1.26
C ARG A 716 -0.19 12.53 1.36
N GLN A 717 -1.50 12.56 1.29
CA GLN A 717 -2.33 11.38 1.21
C GLN A 717 -2.68 11.09 -0.26
N ALA A 718 -2.48 9.84 -0.68
CA ALA A 718 -2.89 9.33 -1.99
C ALA A 718 -3.74 8.06 -1.75
N GLY A 719 -5.07 8.23 -1.72
CA GLY A 719 -5.96 7.12 -1.36
C GLY A 719 -5.64 6.50 -0.01
N GLY A 720 -5.42 5.19 0.01
CA GLY A 720 -5.12 4.41 1.21
C GLY A 720 -3.66 4.48 1.71
N VAL A 721 -2.78 5.28 1.09
CA VAL A 721 -1.36 5.37 1.43
C VAL A 721 -0.92 6.80 1.68
N TYR A 722 0.22 6.95 2.37
CA TYR A 722 0.93 8.23 2.42
C TYR A 722 2.07 8.25 1.40
N GLN A 723 2.46 9.44 0.98
CA GLN A 723 3.64 9.69 0.13
C GLN A 723 4.36 10.93 0.67
N PHE A 724 5.67 11.05 0.46
CA PHE A 724 6.33 12.33 0.66
C PHE A 724 5.70 13.37 -0.27
N ARG A 725 5.43 14.56 0.27
CA ARG A 725 4.78 15.63 -0.50
C ARG A 725 5.55 15.98 -1.78
N HIS A 726 6.87 15.91 -1.69
CA HIS A 726 7.77 16.19 -2.80
C HIS A 726 8.74 15.03 -2.98
N ALA A 727 8.86 14.51 -4.20
CA ALA A 727 9.78 13.42 -4.53
C ALA A 727 11.23 13.79 -4.19
N ARG A 728 11.65 15.06 -4.44
CA ARG A 728 12.97 15.57 -4.05
C ARG A 728 13.25 15.47 -2.56
N LEU A 729 12.24 15.72 -1.72
CA LEU A 729 12.41 15.59 -0.25
C LEU A 729 12.64 14.12 0.13
N GLN A 730 11.92 13.18 -0.47
CA GLN A 730 12.16 11.75 -0.26
C GLN A 730 13.56 11.35 -0.71
N ASP A 731 14.00 11.79 -1.89
CA ASP A 731 15.32 11.47 -2.45
C ASP A 731 16.43 12.03 -1.56
N HIS A 732 16.31 13.28 -1.11
CA HIS A 732 17.24 13.92 -0.19
C HIS A 732 17.33 13.18 1.16
N LEU A 733 16.21 12.83 1.78
CA LEU A 733 16.17 12.08 3.04
C LEU A 733 16.66 10.63 2.89
N GLY A 734 16.41 10.00 1.74
CA GLY A 734 16.82 8.64 1.43
C GLY A 734 18.27 8.49 1.04
N GLY A 735 18.92 9.57 0.62
CA GLY A 735 20.34 9.62 0.25
C GLY A 735 21.30 9.33 1.42
N PRO A 736 22.59 9.13 1.14
CA PRO A 736 23.61 9.05 2.18
C PRO A 736 23.63 10.38 2.96
N LYS A 737 23.88 10.31 4.29
CA LYS A 737 24.02 11.54 5.08
C LYS A 737 25.12 12.41 4.44
N PRO A 738 24.89 13.70 4.17
CA PRO A 738 25.99 14.60 3.85
C PRO A 738 27.01 14.51 5.00
N GLN A 739 28.24 14.14 4.69
CA GLN A 739 29.33 14.28 5.64
C GLN A 739 29.53 15.77 5.82
N HIS A 740 28.99 16.34 6.91
CA HIS A 740 29.41 17.65 7.35
C HIS A 740 30.90 17.55 7.64
N HIS A 741 31.73 17.97 6.70
CA HIS A 741 33.08 18.40 7.01
C HIS A 741 32.93 19.62 7.92
N VAL A 742 32.88 19.37 9.22
CA VAL A 742 33.23 20.39 10.22
C VAL A 742 34.69 20.73 9.90
N ARG A 743 34.89 21.80 9.14
CA ARG A 743 36.18 22.49 9.17
C ARG A 743 36.33 22.97 10.60
N GLU A 744 37.01 22.19 11.43
CA GLU A 744 37.62 22.72 12.66
C GLU A 744 38.45 23.91 12.23
N ASN A 745 37.96 25.11 12.55
CA ASN A 745 38.77 26.33 12.54
C ASN A 745 39.92 26.06 13.46
N GLY A 746 41.07 25.75 12.88
CA GLY A 746 42.32 25.59 13.58
C GLY A 746 42.63 26.85 14.37
N ASP A 747 42.72 26.70 15.67
CA ASP A 747 43.26 27.65 16.62
C ASP A 747 44.65 28.13 16.15
N PRO A 748 44.87 29.44 15.88
CA PRO A 748 46.16 29.94 15.35
C PRO A 748 47.27 29.97 16.37
N ARG A 749 47.19 29.33 17.54
CA ARG A 749 48.19 29.43 18.64
C ARG A 749 49.03 28.18 18.87
N ARG A 750 49.44 27.43 17.84
CA ARG A 750 50.54 26.47 17.95
C ARG A 750 51.53 26.60 16.79
N ARG A 751 52.23 27.72 16.71
CA ARG A 751 53.55 27.80 16.06
C ARG A 751 54.62 27.68 17.13
N GLY A 752 55.46 26.66 17.00
CA GLY A 752 56.75 26.65 17.68
C GLY A 752 57.22 25.27 18.13
N ARG A 753 57.89 24.54 17.25
CA ARG A 753 59.24 23.98 17.45
C ARG A 753 59.64 23.10 16.27
N PRO A 754 60.82 23.33 15.66
CA PRO A 754 61.33 22.53 14.59
C PRO A 754 62.28 21.41 15.16
N GLY A 755 62.35 20.29 14.51
CA GLY A 755 63.40 19.38 14.80
C GLY A 755 63.18 17.91 14.35
N GLN A 756 63.98 17.56 13.31
CA GLN A 756 64.45 16.25 12.99
C GLN A 756 63.60 15.31 12.12
N GLY A 757 63.88 15.32 10.83
CA GLY A 757 63.89 14.14 10.01
C GLY A 757 65.29 13.47 10.09
N PRO A 758 65.60 12.45 9.29
CA PRO A 758 64.86 11.54 8.44
C PRO A 758 65.24 10.07 8.67
N SER A 759 64.52 9.09 8.15
CA SER A 759 65.18 7.82 7.79
C SER A 759 64.40 7.13 6.67
N LEU A 760 65.07 7.02 5.56
CA LEU A 760 64.81 6.13 4.44
C LEU A 760 64.99 4.69 4.89
N ALA A 761 64.07 3.79 4.58
CA ALA A 761 64.34 2.39 4.30
C ALA A 761 63.41 1.91 3.21
N LYS A 762 64.03 1.54 2.13
CA LYS A 762 63.55 0.67 1.05
C LYS A 762 63.01 -0.63 1.63
N ASP A 763 61.94 -1.18 1.02
CA ASP A 763 62.04 -2.46 0.36
C ASP A 763 60.81 -2.73 -0.50
N ARG A 764 61.10 -3.16 -1.62
CA ARG A 764 60.65 -3.99 -2.71
C ARG A 764 59.94 -5.28 -2.23
N ASP A 765 59.01 -5.62 -3.10
CA ASP A 765 58.46 -6.94 -3.48
C ASP A 765 56.96 -7.05 -3.17
N GLY A 766 56.21 -7.23 -4.21
CA GLY A 766 55.69 -8.38 -4.81
C GLY A 766 54.44 -8.14 -5.66
N ALA A 767 54.69 -7.87 -6.92
CA ALA A 767 53.69 -8.14 -7.95
C ALA A 767 53.51 -9.67 -8.06
N ARG A 768 52.27 -10.14 -7.98
CA ARG A 768 51.74 -11.36 -8.63
C ARG A 768 50.55 -11.92 -7.81
N ARG A 769 49.41 -11.72 -8.35
CA ARG A 769 48.35 -12.76 -8.52
C ARG A 769 47.05 -12.07 -8.91
N ALA A 770 46.98 -11.80 -10.19
CA ALA A 770 45.71 -11.74 -10.90
C ALA A 770 45.61 -13.06 -11.67
N SER A 771 44.48 -13.69 -11.56
CA SER A 771 43.83 -14.68 -12.42
C SER A 771 43.42 -15.94 -11.65
N ALA A 772 42.16 -16.17 -11.73
CA ALA A 772 41.38 -17.40 -11.76
C ALA A 772 40.20 -17.35 -10.77
N LEU A 773 39.05 -17.20 -11.36
CA LEU A 773 37.90 -18.09 -11.39
C LEU A 773 36.67 -17.23 -11.75
N ARG A 774 36.24 -17.51 -12.87
CA ARG A 774 35.01 -17.78 -13.62
C ARG A 774 33.75 -17.72 -12.77
#